data_d9fd68ba8b5dd75200e5e2a228b155a9
#
_entry.id   d9fd68ba8b5dd75200e5e2a228b155a9
#
_cell.length_a   1.000
_cell.length_b   1.000
_cell.length_c   1.000
_cell.angle_alpha   90.00
_cell.angle_beta   90.00
_cell.angle_gamma   90.00
#
_symmetry.space_group_name_H-M   'P 1'
#
loop_
_entity.id
_entity.type
_entity.pdbx_description
1 polymer ?
#
loop_
_entity_poly.entity_id
_entity_poly.type
_entity_poly.pdbx_seq_one_letter_code
_entity_poly.pdbx_strand_id
1 'polypeptide(L)'
;MDERSRALLRLLSDGLGHHLNELKTMAGLGESDAGSALALCPEDYAGLISFDAATGVYQARRPFVFFDRDALEQACEDGFAFDARDSCVSTNDLAREPSPFPRKAPDKVVRVAHFQTKGRGRQGKKWIGMAGSSIMFSMRVSGAGDSPTQNAMATLVAAASIASALRGMGAPAEVKWPNDLMLGEGKLAGILVERVADPAGAYFIVGVGLNYSRPDTPLRGAAYLLDAAPRAGSAQDVLLALCSRIARDMRLYLKYGFSTPHIAYMAAFRHRGARIKLMRGGKVFLRGECLGVDGEGSLLVVDEEGALRRVGGSDVTLREEEGVGESEAKPEGGRRGRLAAGWPPAAPAAKPERERLGLEEKGRKEDAREEDAQEEDARQAARAGASLPCAASEALLLDCGNSKAKWAWERGGEILGIFRSGYNKLSELGRFLDALGEGCAVYGSQVCGEEKRRLVEKATRGRVVWLEPERRFGGVENGYRKVERLGSDRWFNLLGASLLGPRDKLVVSCGTAIVCDSLTADGYFRGGSILPGFHLMRDSLAQNTARLDAPDGAFYDFPTTTSNAVFTGVLDAGAGAVLRMLGRCLARQKPDGPQGVDVIMTGGGAARLAEAVRGDLPAQASCSARDDLIFLGMMKRIGHL
;
A
#
# COMPACT_ATOMS: atom_id res chain seq x y z
N MET A 1 -2.90 -6.37 -39.64
CA MET A 1 -3.48 -7.70 -39.29
C MET A 1 -4.98 -7.63 -39.48
N ASP A 2 -5.57 -8.61 -40.15
CA ASP A 2 -7.01 -8.63 -40.38
C ASP A 2 -7.80 -9.11 -39.13
N GLU A 3 -9.12 -9.05 -39.21
CA GLU A 3 -10.00 -9.40 -38.08
C GLU A 3 -9.93 -10.89 -37.71
N ARG A 4 -9.77 -11.77 -38.70
CA ARG A 4 -9.64 -13.22 -38.49
C ARG A 4 -8.36 -13.58 -37.76
N SER A 5 -7.24 -13.00 -38.16
CA SER A 5 -5.95 -13.17 -37.49
C SER A 5 -6.00 -12.65 -36.04
N ARG A 6 -6.67 -11.52 -35.79
CA ARG A 6 -6.87 -11.00 -34.44
C ARG A 6 -7.71 -11.95 -33.56
N ALA A 7 -8.80 -12.46 -34.10
CA ALA A 7 -9.65 -13.40 -33.40
C ALA A 7 -8.93 -14.70 -33.05
N LEU A 8 -8.12 -15.24 -33.97
CA LEU A 8 -7.29 -16.40 -33.75
C LEU A 8 -6.25 -16.18 -32.65
N LEU A 9 -5.48 -15.08 -32.73
CA LEU A 9 -4.48 -14.76 -31.73
C LEU A 9 -5.08 -14.50 -30.36
N ARG A 10 -6.25 -13.89 -30.29
CA ARG A 10 -6.96 -13.67 -29.04
C ARG A 10 -7.29 -14.98 -28.31
N LEU A 11 -7.84 -15.95 -29.04
CA LEU A 11 -8.21 -17.25 -28.46
C LEU A 11 -6.96 -18.03 -28.02
N LEU A 12 -5.92 -18.08 -28.85
CA LEU A 12 -4.73 -18.86 -28.57
C LEU A 12 -3.76 -18.18 -27.58
N SER A 13 -4.03 -16.96 -27.14
CA SER A 13 -3.15 -16.22 -26.24
C SER A 13 -3.06 -16.81 -24.82
N ASP A 14 -3.99 -17.65 -24.42
CA ASP A 14 -3.99 -18.36 -23.15
C ASP A 14 -2.95 -19.50 -23.09
N GLY A 15 -2.43 -19.93 -24.24
CA GLY A 15 -1.49 -21.05 -24.35
C GLY A 15 -2.13 -22.43 -24.27
N LEU A 16 -3.48 -22.49 -24.27
CA LEU A 16 -4.21 -23.75 -24.30
C LEU A 16 -4.39 -24.26 -25.73
N GLY A 17 -4.72 -25.54 -25.86
CA GLY A 17 -5.11 -26.14 -27.12
C GLY A 17 -6.58 -25.92 -27.42
N HIS A 18 -6.89 -25.34 -28.59
CA HIS A 18 -8.26 -25.09 -29.05
C HIS A 18 -8.57 -25.93 -30.27
N HIS A 19 -9.61 -26.75 -30.17
CA HIS A 19 -10.08 -27.56 -31.28
C HIS A 19 -10.74 -26.68 -32.35
N LEU A 20 -10.63 -27.10 -33.61
CA LEU A 20 -11.18 -26.37 -34.76
C LEU A 20 -12.66 -25.99 -34.60
N ASN A 21 -13.43 -26.86 -33.93
CA ASN A 21 -14.83 -26.59 -33.61
C ASN A 21 -15.03 -25.42 -32.61
N GLU A 22 -14.10 -25.26 -31.66
CA GLU A 22 -14.11 -24.13 -30.73
C GLU A 22 -13.77 -22.83 -31.46
N LEU A 23 -12.75 -22.86 -32.32
CA LEU A 23 -12.38 -21.70 -33.16
C LEU A 23 -13.55 -21.26 -34.05
N LYS A 24 -14.28 -22.22 -34.61
CA LYS A 24 -15.48 -21.94 -35.41
C LYS A 24 -16.61 -21.30 -34.58
N THR A 25 -16.83 -21.83 -33.38
CA THR A 25 -17.91 -21.36 -32.50
C THR A 25 -17.58 -20.02 -31.87
N MET A 26 -16.34 -19.82 -31.39
CA MET A 26 -15.93 -18.64 -30.62
C MET A 26 -15.42 -17.48 -31.50
N ALA A 27 -14.91 -17.77 -32.69
CA ALA A 27 -14.33 -16.76 -33.59
C ALA A 27 -14.87 -16.80 -35.02
N GLY A 28 -15.79 -17.71 -35.34
CA GLY A 28 -16.31 -17.89 -36.70
C GLY A 28 -15.27 -18.40 -37.72
N LEU A 29 -14.18 -19.02 -37.24
CA LEU A 29 -13.04 -19.47 -38.04
C LEU A 29 -13.20 -20.94 -38.42
N GLY A 30 -13.61 -21.25 -39.66
CA GLY A 30 -13.55 -22.60 -40.20
C GLY A 30 -12.13 -23.06 -40.46
N GLU A 31 -11.96 -24.36 -40.88
CA GLU A 31 -10.62 -24.96 -41.07
C GLU A 31 -9.73 -24.18 -42.04
N SER A 32 -10.28 -23.81 -43.22
CA SER A 32 -9.56 -23.01 -44.20
C SER A 32 -9.28 -21.58 -43.73
N ASP A 33 -10.13 -21.04 -42.86
CA ASP A 33 -10.02 -19.67 -42.34
C ASP A 33 -8.94 -19.58 -41.27
N ALA A 34 -8.84 -20.57 -40.37
CA ALA A 34 -7.83 -20.60 -39.31
C ALA A 34 -6.39 -20.72 -39.88
N GLY A 35 -6.18 -21.56 -40.88
CA GLY A 35 -4.91 -21.68 -41.58
C GLY A 35 -4.51 -20.41 -42.33
N SER A 36 -5.46 -19.79 -43.03
CA SER A 36 -5.25 -18.52 -43.73
C SER A 36 -4.99 -17.36 -42.75
N ALA A 37 -5.73 -17.31 -41.64
CA ALA A 37 -5.54 -16.32 -40.58
C ALA A 37 -4.15 -16.46 -39.92
N LEU A 38 -3.67 -17.67 -39.67
CA LEU A 38 -2.33 -17.93 -39.13
C LEU A 38 -1.24 -17.46 -40.11
N ALA A 39 -1.40 -17.72 -41.40
CA ALA A 39 -0.45 -17.29 -42.42
C ALA A 39 -0.33 -15.76 -42.55
N LEU A 40 -1.37 -15.03 -42.15
CA LEU A 40 -1.41 -13.56 -42.12
C LEU A 40 -0.98 -12.95 -40.77
N CYS A 41 -0.73 -13.78 -39.74
CA CYS A 41 -0.20 -13.30 -38.47
C CYS A 41 1.26 -12.84 -38.61
N PRO A 42 1.69 -11.81 -37.86
CA PRO A 42 3.09 -11.47 -37.74
C PRO A 42 3.94 -12.68 -37.32
N GLU A 43 5.16 -12.79 -37.88
CA GLU A 43 6.05 -13.93 -37.66
C GLU A 43 6.32 -14.22 -36.18
N ASP A 44 6.43 -13.16 -35.37
CA ASP A 44 6.61 -13.26 -33.91
C ASP A 44 5.49 -14.04 -33.18
N TYR A 45 4.28 -14.02 -33.73
CA TYR A 45 3.12 -14.75 -33.18
C TYR A 45 2.90 -16.07 -33.90
N ALA A 46 2.99 -16.09 -35.21
CA ALA A 46 2.83 -17.31 -36.02
C ALA A 46 3.80 -18.42 -35.56
N GLY A 47 5.04 -18.06 -35.25
CA GLY A 47 6.04 -18.99 -34.69
C GLY A 47 5.74 -19.58 -33.32
N LEU A 48 4.80 -19.00 -32.58
CA LEU A 48 4.34 -19.55 -31.28
C LEU A 48 3.24 -20.60 -31.41
N ILE A 49 2.58 -20.67 -32.56
CA ILE A 49 1.36 -21.46 -32.76
C ILE A 49 1.71 -22.70 -33.58
N SER A 50 1.22 -23.86 -33.14
CA SER A 50 1.29 -25.12 -33.84
C SER A 50 -0.13 -25.64 -34.13
N PHE A 51 -0.27 -26.39 -35.21
CA PHE A 51 -1.49 -27.11 -35.57
C PHE A 51 -1.18 -28.61 -35.61
N ASP A 52 -1.93 -29.38 -34.86
CA ASP A 52 -1.89 -30.83 -34.91
C ASP A 52 -3.04 -31.34 -35.81
N ALA A 53 -2.67 -31.79 -37.02
CA ALA A 53 -3.63 -32.30 -38.01
C ALA A 53 -4.32 -33.58 -37.59
N ALA A 54 -3.73 -34.39 -36.67
CA ALA A 54 -4.34 -35.61 -36.21
C ALA A 54 -5.49 -35.38 -35.23
N THR A 55 -5.34 -34.36 -34.39
CA THR A 55 -6.35 -33.98 -33.37
C THR A 55 -7.21 -32.79 -33.79
N GLY A 56 -6.83 -32.04 -34.83
CA GLY A 56 -7.52 -30.81 -35.26
C GLY A 56 -7.38 -29.66 -34.25
N VAL A 57 -6.27 -29.63 -33.47
CA VAL A 57 -6.03 -28.67 -32.40
C VAL A 57 -4.98 -27.64 -32.82
N TYR A 58 -5.33 -26.36 -32.66
CA TYR A 58 -4.37 -25.25 -32.65
C TYR A 58 -3.95 -24.97 -31.23
N GLN A 59 -2.64 -24.83 -31.00
CA GLN A 59 -2.09 -24.57 -29.68
C GLN A 59 -0.92 -23.61 -29.74
N ALA A 60 -0.90 -22.63 -28.85
CA ALA A 60 0.32 -21.85 -28.62
C ALA A 60 1.26 -22.61 -27.66
N ARG A 61 2.57 -22.53 -27.92
CA ARG A 61 3.61 -23.17 -27.10
C ARG A 61 3.63 -22.67 -25.65
N ARG A 62 3.09 -21.49 -25.42
CA ARG A 62 3.00 -20.80 -24.13
C ARG A 62 1.94 -19.70 -24.19
N PRO A 63 1.40 -19.24 -23.06
CA PRO A 63 0.62 -18.02 -23.01
C PRO A 63 1.42 -16.83 -23.57
N PHE A 64 0.76 -15.95 -24.32
CA PHE A 64 1.42 -14.79 -24.91
C PHE A 64 0.58 -13.53 -24.81
N VAL A 65 1.24 -12.38 -24.89
CA VAL A 65 0.59 -11.07 -24.83
C VAL A 65 -0.03 -10.75 -26.18
N PHE A 66 -1.35 -10.70 -26.21
CA PHE A 66 -2.13 -10.16 -27.32
C PHE A 66 -3.29 -9.34 -26.78
N PHE A 67 -3.52 -8.16 -27.34
CA PHE A 67 -4.59 -7.26 -26.92
C PHE A 67 -5.56 -7.01 -28.08
N ASP A 68 -6.78 -7.42 -27.88
CA ASP A 68 -7.90 -7.08 -28.72
C ASP A 68 -8.66 -5.91 -28.07
N ARG A 69 -8.88 -4.85 -28.83
CA ARG A 69 -9.51 -3.63 -28.33
C ARG A 69 -10.91 -3.86 -27.78
N ASP A 70 -11.73 -4.56 -28.57
CA ASP A 70 -13.13 -4.73 -28.25
C ASP A 70 -13.31 -5.65 -27.03
N ALA A 71 -12.46 -6.68 -26.93
CA ALA A 71 -12.42 -7.55 -25.77
C ALA A 71 -11.96 -6.81 -24.51
N LEU A 72 -10.96 -5.91 -24.61
CA LEU A 72 -10.53 -5.07 -23.51
C LEU A 72 -11.63 -4.12 -23.03
N GLU A 73 -12.35 -3.47 -23.95
CA GLU A 73 -13.43 -2.55 -23.63
C GLU A 73 -14.63 -3.26 -22.99
N GLN A 74 -14.96 -4.48 -23.47
CA GLN A 74 -16.03 -5.32 -22.90
C GLN A 74 -15.69 -5.82 -21.48
N ALA A 75 -14.44 -6.18 -21.21
CA ALA A 75 -14.00 -6.68 -19.90
C ALA A 75 -13.71 -5.57 -18.90
N CYS A 76 -13.70 -4.29 -19.31
CA CYS A 76 -13.31 -3.17 -18.49
C CYS A 76 -14.48 -2.55 -17.73
N GLU A 77 -14.62 -2.89 -16.43
CA GLU A 77 -15.62 -2.31 -15.53
C GLU A 77 -15.35 -0.82 -15.21
N ASP A 78 -14.08 -0.38 -15.20
CA ASP A 78 -13.70 1.00 -14.88
C ASP A 78 -13.95 2.02 -16.00
N GLY A 79 -14.48 1.59 -17.15
CA GLY A 79 -14.84 2.42 -18.27
C GLY A 79 -13.65 3.04 -19.02
N PHE A 80 -12.48 2.41 -19.00
CA PHE A 80 -11.34 2.77 -19.86
C PHE A 80 -11.67 2.46 -21.32
N ALA A 81 -11.11 3.27 -22.23
CA ALA A 81 -11.01 2.97 -23.65
C ALA A 81 -9.55 2.63 -23.99
N PHE A 82 -9.33 1.69 -24.90
CA PHE A 82 -8.02 1.16 -25.21
C PHE A 82 -7.62 1.50 -26.65
N ASP A 83 -6.55 2.28 -26.82
CA ASP A 83 -5.89 2.47 -28.11
C ASP A 83 -4.77 1.42 -28.24
N ALA A 84 -5.17 0.24 -28.72
CA ALA A 84 -4.26 -0.88 -28.93
C ALA A 84 -3.61 -0.79 -30.31
N ARG A 85 -2.28 -0.77 -30.37
CA ARG A 85 -1.48 -0.66 -31.58
C ARG A 85 -0.60 -1.89 -31.78
N ASP A 86 -0.47 -2.35 -33.01
CA ASP A 86 0.47 -3.45 -33.34
C ASP A 86 1.91 -3.00 -33.06
N SER A 87 2.26 -1.75 -33.41
CA SER A 87 3.55 -1.15 -33.03
C SER A 87 3.45 0.37 -32.87
N CYS A 88 4.37 0.91 -32.10
CA CYS A 88 4.56 2.36 -31.95
C CYS A 88 6.01 2.71 -31.63
N VAL A 89 6.34 3.99 -31.62
CA VAL A 89 7.65 4.46 -31.15
C VAL A 89 7.77 4.21 -29.65
N SER A 90 6.82 4.73 -28.87
CA SER A 90 6.70 4.53 -27.42
C SER A 90 5.25 4.78 -27.02
N THR A 91 4.70 3.98 -26.10
CA THR A 91 3.35 4.20 -25.55
C THR A 91 3.25 5.52 -24.79
N ASN A 92 4.34 6.01 -24.18
CA ASN A 92 4.39 7.35 -23.57
C ASN A 92 4.24 8.46 -24.61
N ASP A 93 4.79 8.29 -25.82
CA ASP A 93 4.61 9.27 -26.89
C ASP A 93 3.17 9.26 -27.41
N LEU A 94 2.57 8.07 -27.60
CA LEU A 94 1.15 7.95 -27.92
C LEU A 94 0.26 8.61 -26.86
N ALA A 95 0.63 8.53 -25.59
CA ALA A 95 -0.12 9.16 -24.51
C ALA A 95 -0.04 10.70 -24.52
N ARG A 96 0.91 11.30 -25.26
CA ARG A 96 0.98 12.77 -25.50
C ARG A 96 0.05 13.22 -26.64
N GLU A 97 -0.28 12.30 -27.55
CA GLU A 97 -1.15 12.60 -28.67
C GLU A 97 -2.60 12.84 -28.25
N PRO A 98 -3.40 13.59 -29.03
CA PRO A 98 -4.82 13.72 -28.81
C PRO A 98 -5.50 12.35 -28.70
N SER A 99 -6.57 12.31 -27.91
CA SER A 99 -7.32 11.06 -27.75
C SER A 99 -8.02 10.66 -29.05
N PRO A 100 -7.89 9.39 -29.50
CA PRO A 100 -8.73 8.89 -30.60
C PRO A 100 -10.19 8.69 -30.18
N PHE A 101 -10.50 8.89 -28.90
CA PHE A 101 -11.83 8.76 -28.31
C PHE A 101 -12.30 10.13 -27.79
N PRO A 102 -12.84 11.02 -28.64
CA PRO A 102 -13.16 12.40 -28.27
C PRO A 102 -14.26 12.52 -27.18
N ARG A 103 -15.04 11.47 -26.98
CA ARG A 103 -16.09 11.41 -25.93
C ARG A 103 -15.59 10.85 -24.58
N LYS A 104 -14.35 10.36 -24.51
CA LYS A 104 -13.75 9.82 -23.27
C LYS A 104 -12.82 10.85 -22.67
N ALA A 105 -12.86 11.00 -21.34
CA ALA A 105 -11.89 11.81 -20.62
C ALA A 105 -10.47 11.28 -20.87
N PRO A 106 -9.46 12.13 -21.03
CA PRO A 106 -8.07 11.71 -21.30
C PRO A 106 -7.52 10.69 -20.31
N ASP A 107 -7.89 10.78 -19.02
CA ASP A 107 -7.50 9.86 -17.96
C ASP A 107 -8.18 8.48 -18.05
N LYS A 108 -9.14 8.35 -18.95
CA LYS A 108 -9.84 7.10 -19.24
C LYS A 108 -9.37 6.43 -20.53
N VAL A 109 -8.26 6.89 -21.10
CA VAL A 109 -7.66 6.30 -22.30
C VAL A 109 -6.32 5.67 -21.98
N VAL A 110 -6.22 4.36 -22.23
CA VAL A 110 -5.00 3.57 -22.09
C VAL A 110 -4.39 3.34 -23.47
N ARG A 111 -3.11 3.67 -23.62
CA ARG A 111 -2.34 3.42 -24.83
C ARG A 111 -1.58 2.12 -24.65
N VAL A 112 -1.83 1.16 -25.50
CA VAL A 112 -1.23 -0.19 -25.45
C VAL A 112 -0.52 -0.48 -26.75
N ALA A 113 0.65 -1.13 -26.71
CA ALA A 113 1.33 -1.57 -27.92
C ALA A 113 1.88 -2.99 -27.75
N HIS A 114 1.77 -3.81 -28.80
CA HIS A 114 2.40 -5.12 -28.84
C HIS A 114 3.93 -5.01 -29.01
N PHE A 115 4.40 -3.96 -29.68
CA PHE A 115 5.82 -3.70 -29.88
C PHE A 115 6.14 -2.20 -29.82
N GLN A 116 7.30 -1.84 -29.23
CA GLN A 116 7.84 -0.48 -29.24
C GLN A 116 9.19 -0.43 -29.95
N THR A 117 9.28 0.39 -31.00
CA THR A 117 10.55 0.53 -31.79
C THR A 117 11.61 1.33 -31.03
N LYS A 118 11.19 2.26 -30.12
CA LYS A 118 12.07 3.09 -29.31
C LYS A 118 11.53 3.18 -27.87
N GLY A 119 11.30 2.01 -27.23
CA GLY A 119 10.88 1.96 -25.84
C GLY A 119 11.86 2.70 -24.93
N ARG A 120 11.34 3.53 -24.03
CA ARG A 120 12.14 4.41 -23.17
C ARG A 120 12.09 3.98 -21.70
N GLY A 121 13.24 4.09 -21.05
CA GLY A 121 13.40 4.06 -19.60
C GLY A 121 13.95 5.40 -19.10
N ARG A 122 14.26 5.49 -17.83
CA ARG A 122 14.87 6.68 -17.22
C ARG A 122 16.29 6.94 -17.74
N GLN A 123 16.71 8.21 -17.71
CA GLN A 123 18.08 8.62 -18.08
C GLN A 123 18.50 8.19 -19.50
N GLY A 124 17.56 8.17 -20.45
CA GLY A 124 17.85 7.77 -21.83
C GLY A 124 18.09 6.26 -22.04
N LYS A 125 17.94 5.43 -21.00
CA LYS A 125 18.02 3.96 -21.14
C LYS A 125 16.86 3.45 -21.98
N LYS A 126 17.11 2.40 -22.75
CA LYS A 126 16.07 1.76 -23.57
C LYS A 126 15.29 0.74 -22.72
N TRP A 127 13.98 0.68 -22.93
CA TRP A 127 13.17 -0.46 -22.55
C TRP A 127 13.10 -1.41 -23.74
N ILE A 128 13.47 -2.66 -23.51
CA ILE A 128 13.39 -3.72 -24.51
C ILE A 128 12.19 -4.58 -24.15
N GLY A 129 11.07 -4.39 -24.85
CA GLY A 129 9.90 -5.25 -24.76
C GLY A 129 9.89 -6.22 -25.93
N MET A 130 9.50 -7.46 -25.69
CA MET A 130 9.40 -8.50 -26.70
C MET A 130 7.93 -8.72 -27.06
N ALA A 131 7.62 -8.72 -28.34
CA ALA A 131 6.28 -9.04 -28.85
C ALA A 131 5.83 -10.40 -28.30
N GLY A 132 4.57 -10.50 -27.92
CA GLY A 132 4.02 -11.70 -27.31
C GLY A 132 4.52 -12.05 -25.89
N SER A 133 5.48 -11.28 -25.32
CA SER A 133 6.07 -11.59 -24.00
C SER A 133 6.01 -10.44 -23.02
N SER A 134 5.82 -9.21 -23.47
CA SER A 134 5.82 -8.01 -22.61
C SER A 134 4.50 -7.23 -22.72
N ILE A 135 3.93 -6.86 -21.60
CA ILE A 135 2.81 -5.92 -21.51
C ILE A 135 3.39 -4.50 -21.49
N MET A 136 3.07 -3.69 -22.49
CA MET A 136 3.55 -2.32 -22.63
C MET A 136 2.38 -1.36 -22.80
N PHE A 137 2.22 -0.46 -21.83
CA PHE A 137 1.12 0.50 -21.86
C PHE A 137 1.49 1.83 -21.21
N SER A 138 0.71 2.85 -21.51
CA SER A 138 0.78 4.15 -20.84
C SER A 138 -0.61 4.72 -20.65
N MET A 139 -0.79 5.43 -19.54
CA MET A 139 -2.03 6.11 -19.21
C MET A 139 -1.76 7.52 -18.67
N ARG A 140 -2.73 8.43 -18.86
CA ARG A 140 -2.69 9.76 -18.27
C ARG A 140 -3.31 9.76 -16.87
N VAL A 141 -2.84 10.67 -16.02
CA VAL A 141 -3.46 11.01 -14.73
C VAL A 141 -3.41 12.52 -14.58
N SER A 142 -4.58 13.18 -14.64
CA SER A 142 -4.70 14.63 -14.52
C SER A 142 -4.44 15.12 -13.09
N GLY A 143 -4.09 16.42 -12.95
CA GLY A 143 -3.87 17.07 -11.67
C GLY A 143 -2.41 17.05 -11.20
N ALA A 144 -1.45 16.88 -12.11
CA ALA A 144 -0.03 17.03 -11.76
C ALA A 144 0.27 18.47 -11.33
N GLY A 145 0.94 18.64 -10.19
CA GLY A 145 1.45 19.92 -9.74
C GLY A 145 2.83 20.25 -10.34
N ASP A 146 3.38 21.39 -9.96
CA ASP A 146 4.67 21.88 -10.49
C ASP A 146 5.89 21.40 -9.68
N SER A 147 5.68 20.81 -8.51
CA SER A 147 6.75 20.40 -7.61
C SER A 147 7.58 19.24 -8.16
N PRO A 148 8.92 19.35 -8.24
CA PRO A 148 9.81 18.24 -8.57
C PRO A 148 9.66 17.04 -7.62
N THR A 149 9.39 17.30 -6.35
CA THR A 149 9.13 16.29 -5.31
C THR A 149 7.88 15.50 -5.65
N GLN A 150 6.80 16.14 -6.11
CA GLN A 150 5.58 15.48 -6.54
C GLN A 150 5.83 14.51 -7.71
N ASN A 151 6.70 14.90 -8.66
CA ASN A 151 7.06 14.03 -9.79
C ASN A 151 7.82 12.77 -9.34
N ALA A 152 8.75 12.92 -8.39
CA ALA A 152 9.46 11.79 -7.82
C ALA A 152 8.51 10.84 -7.09
N MET A 153 7.64 11.38 -6.25
CA MET A 153 6.63 10.61 -5.50
C MET A 153 5.63 9.90 -6.42
N ALA A 154 5.19 10.53 -7.51
CA ALA A 154 4.30 9.89 -8.50
C ALA A 154 4.89 8.59 -9.07
N THR A 155 6.22 8.55 -9.28
CA THR A 155 6.92 7.33 -9.69
C THR A 155 6.85 6.25 -8.60
N LEU A 156 7.04 6.61 -7.34
CA LEU A 156 6.96 5.67 -6.22
C LEU A 156 5.54 5.15 -6.02
N VAL A 157 4.54 6.01 -6.17
CA VAL A 157 3.12 5.62 -6.13
C VAL A 157 2.81 4.58 -7.20
N ALA A 158 3.20 4.84 -8.46
CA ALA A 158 2.99 3.90 -9.55
C ALA A 158 3.68 2.56 -9.28
N ALA A 159 4.93 2.57 -8.76
CA ALA A 159 5.66 1.37 -8.41
C ALA A 159 4.96 0.57 -7.29
N ALA A 160 4.51 1.25 -6.23
CA ALA A 160 3.76 0.63 -5.14
C ALA A 160 2.45 0.01 -5.61
N SER A 161 1.73 0.71 -6.49
CA SER A 161 0.46 0.24 -7.06
C SER A 161 0.63 -1.05 -7.86
N ILE A 162 1.63 -1.08 -8.74
CA ILE A 162 1.91 -2.25 -9.58
C ILE A 162 2.42 -3.41 -8.71
N ALA A 163 3.36 -3.16 -7.79
CA ALA A 163 3.85 -4.19 -6.87
C ALA A 163 2.71 -4.82 -6.05
N SER A 164 1.79 -3.98 -5.55
CA SER A 164 0.63 -4.45 -4.79
C SER A 164 -0.33 -5.29 -5.64
N ALA A 165 -0.60 -4.89 -6.90
CA ALA A 165 -1.44 -5.66 -7.81
C ALA A 165 -0.81 -7.03 -8.14
N LEU A 166 0.49 -7.05 -8.48
CA LEU A 166 1.20 -8.29 -8.81
C LEU A 166 1.30 -9.24 -7.60
N ARG A 167 1.46 -8.71 -6.39
CA ARG A 167 1.42 -9.51 -5.16
C ARG A 167 0.04 -10.11 -4.91
N GLY A 168 -1.03 -9.38 -5.19
CA GLY A 168 -2.40 -9.90 -5.16
C GLY A 168 -2.64 -11.05 -6.15
N MET A 169 -1.88 -11.10 -7.25
CA MET A 169 -1.89 -12.18 -8.24
C MET A 169 -0.95 -13.35 -7.86
N GLY A 170 -0.27 -13.28 -6.72
CA GLY A 170 0.64 -14.32 -6.24
C GLY A 170 2.11 -14.15 -6.62
N ALA A 171 2.49 -13.08 -7.34
CA ALA A 171 3.89 -12.79 -7.64
C ALA A 171 4.54 -11.95 -6.51
N PRO A 172 5.61 -12.42 -5.83
CA PRO A 172 6.26 -11.69 -4.75
C PRO A 172 7.14 -10.54 -5.28
N ALA A 173 6.53 -9.62 -6.04
CA ALA A 173 7.22 -8.49 -6.64
C ALA A 173 7.74 -7.52 -5.58
N GLU A 174 8.98 -7.08 -5.72
CA GLU A 174 9.65 -6.10 -4.87
C GLU A 174 10.00 -4.84 -5.65
N VAL A 175 10.04 -3.69 -4.96
CA VAL A 175 10.42 -2.42 -5.57
C VAL A 175 11.90 -2.16 -5.35
N LYS A 176 12.64 -2.03 -6.43
CA LYS A 176 13.99 -1.45 -6.46
C LYS A 176 13.87 0.04 -6.76
N TRP A 177 14.26 0.85 -5.77
CA TRP A 177 14.18 2.31 -5.89
C TRP A 177 14.91 2.85 -7.12
N PRO A 178 14.28 3.81 -7.81
CA PRO A 178 12.97 4.37 -7.49
C PRO A 178 11.82 3.76 -8.31
N ASN A 179 12.08 3.00 -9.38
CA ASN A 179 11.09 2.72 -10.44
C ASN A 179 11.13 1.34 -11.07
N ASP A 180 11.95 0.44 -10.56
CA ASP A 180 12.05 -0.92 -11.08
C ASP A 180 11.32 -1.91 -10.17
N LEU A 181 10.61 -2.87 -10.76
CA LEU A 181 10.09 -4.01 -10.03
C LEU A 181 10.97 -5.22 -10.28
N MET A 182 11.29 -5.91 -9.20
CA MET A 182 12.13 -7.09 -9.19
C MET A 182 11.34 -8.33 -8.78
N LEU A 183 11.76 -9.46 -9.26
CA LEU A 183 11.32 -10.78 -8.84
C LEU A 183 12.58 -11.64 -8.67
N GLY A 184 12.94 -11.92 -7.41
CA GLY A 184 14.29 -12.39 -7.11
C GLY A 184 15.34 -11.42 -7.64
N GLU A 185 16.37 -11.91 -8.33
CA GLU A 185 17.43 -11.05 -8.90
C GLU A 185 17.09 -10.48 -10.28
N GLY A 186 15.95 -10.90 -10.87
CA GLY A 186 15.55 -10.49 -12.20
C GLY A 186 14.63 -9.26 -12.19
N LYS A 187 14.80 -8.39 -13.21
CA LYS A 187 13.90 -7.26 -13.41
C LYS A 187 12.59 -7.74 -14.03
N LEU A 188 11.48 -7.56 -13.30
CA LEU A 188 10.14 -7.92 -13.72
C LEU A 188 9.48 -6.79 -14.53
N ALA A 189 9.59 -5.54 -14.07
CA ALA A 189 8.98 -4.40 -14.74
C ALA A 189 9.82 -3.13 -14.60
N GLY A 190 9.61 -2.18 -15.53
CA GLY A 190 10.13 -0.82 -15.47
C GLY A 190 9.00 0.19 -15.59
N ILE A 191 9.08 1.27 -14.83
CA ILE A 191 8.08 2.32 -14.77
C ILE A 191 8.73 3.64 -15.17
N LEU A 192 8.08 4.39 -16.04
CA LEU A 192 8.49 5.73 -16.44
C LEU A 192 7.34 6.70 -16.27
N VAL A 193 7.42 7.54 -15.25
CA VAL A 193 6.46 8.61 -15.04
C VAL A 193 7.04 9.91 -15.58
N GLU A 194 6.30 10.56 -16.46
CA GLU A 194 6.64 11.85 -17.06
C GLU A 194 5.53 12.85 -16.76
N ARG A 195 5.92 14.05 -16.32
CA ARG A 195 5.00 15.18 -16.18
C ARG A 195 4.93 15.93 -17.50
N VAL A 196 3.74 16.23 -17.94
CA VAL A 196 3.47 17.05 -19.13
C VAL A 196 2.53 18.18 -18.73
N ALA A 197 2.79 19.37 -19.24
CA ALA A 197 1.89 20.50 -19.13
C ALA A 197 1.40 20.87 -20.53
N ASP A 198 0.11 21.09 -20.67
CA ASP A 198 -0.54 21.60 -21.87
C ASP A 198 -1.54 22.71 -21.49
N PRO A 199 -2.17 23.40 -22.47
CA PRO A 199 -3.12 24.47 -22.17
C PRO A 199 -4.33 24.02 -21.33
N ALA A 200 -4.65 22.73 -21.28
CA ALA A 200 -5.74 22.17 -20.48
C ALA A 200 -5.34 21.86 -19.04
N GLY A 201 -4.04 21.95 -18.74
CA GLY A 201 -3.48 21.71 -17.40
C GLY A 201 -2.31 20.73 -17.42
N ALA A 202 -1.79 20.41 -16.24
CA ALA A 202 -0.70 19.46 -16.09
C ALA A 202 -1.21 18.07 -15.73
N TYR A 203 -0.54 17.04 -16.27
CA TYR A 203 -0.86 15.63 -16.04
C TYR A 203 0.41 14.77 -15.98
N PHE A 204 0.30 13.62 -15.36
CA PHE A 204 1.31 12.56 -15.45
C PHE A 204 1.00 11.60 -16.58
N ILE A 205 2.03 11.15 -17.27
CA ILE A 205 1.99 9.95 -18.10
C ILE A 205 2.69 8.85 -17.32
N VAL A 206 1.98 7.80 -17.01
CA VAL A 206 2.50 6.61 -16.33
C VAL A 206 2.71 5.53 -17.38
N GLY A 207 3.96 5.32 -17.79
CA GLY A 207 4.36 4.26 -18.71
C GLY A 207 4.87 3.05 -17.96
N VAL A 208 4.43 1.87 -18.37
CA VAL A 208 4.77 0.58 -17.75
C VAL A 208 5.21 -0.40 -18.83
N GLY A 209 6.35 -1.04 -18.59
CA GLY A 209 6.78 -2.23 -19.30
C GLY A 209 6.89 -3.39 -18.30
N LEU A 210 6.12 -4.46 -18.49
CA LEU A 210 6.10 -5.65 -17.66
C LEU A 210 6.46 -6.87 -18.48
N ASN A 211 7.41 -7.67 -18.02
CA ASN A 211 7.73 -8.97 -18.61
C ASN A 211 6.68 -9.99 -18.13
N TYR A 212 5.77 -10.39 -19.00
CA TYR A 212 4.64 -11.25 -18.68
C TYR A 212 4.98 -12.74 -18.80
N SER A 213 5.31 -13.20 -19.99
CA SER A 213 5.66 -14.60 -20.26
C SER A 213 7.10 -14.72 -20.77
N ARG A 214 7.79 -15.82 -20.38
CA ARG A 214 9.19 -16.03 -20.77
C ARG A 214 9.27 -16.32 -22.28
N PRO A 215 10.04 -15.55 -23.07
CA PRO A 215 10.26 -15.85 -24.50
C PRO A 215 11.25 -17.01 -24.68
N ASP A 216 11.33 -17.55 -25.88
CA ASP A 216 12.27 -18.62 -26.23
C ASP A 216 13.72 -18.19 -26.02
N THR A 217 14.02 -16.91 -26.27
CA THR A 217 15.32 -16.31 -25.96
C THR A 217 15.14 -15.25 -24.86
N PRO A 218 15.32 -15.62 -23.57
CA PRO A 218 15.09 -14.71 -22.46
C PRO A 218 16.10 -13.55 -22.43
N LEU A 219 15.65 -12.37 -22.04
CA LEU A 219 16.53 -11.24 -21.79
C LEU A 219 17.38 -11.48 -20.55
N ARG A 220 18.67 -11.21 -20.64
CA ARG A 220 19.61 -11.34 -19.52
C ARG A 220 19.19 -10.43 -18.35
N GLY A 221 19.04 -11.01 -17.17
CA GLY A 221 18.65 -10.28 -15.96
C GLY A 221 17.16 -9.90 -15.91
N ALA A 222 16.32 -10.44 -16.80
CA ALA A 222 14.87 -10.29 -16.73
C ALA A 222 14.26 -11.44 -15.91
N ALA A 223 13.15 -11.11 -15.21
CA ALA A 223 12.23 -12.09 -14.64
C ALA A 223 10.87 -11.94 -15.34
N TYR A 224 10.03 -12.96 -15.29
CA TYR A 224 8.75 -13.00 -15.98
C TYR A 224 7.64 -13.35 -14.99
N LEU A 225 6.47 -12.71 -15.16
CA LEU A 225 5.36 -12.84 -14.22
C LEU A 225 4.87 -14.29 -14.10
N LEU A 226 4.67 -14.96 -15.23
CA LEU A 226 4.13 -16.32 -15.24
C LEU A 226 5.07 -17.38 -14.67
N ASP A 227 6.37 -17.09 -14.56
CA ASP A 227 7.32 -18.01 -13.90
C ASP A 227 7.06 -18.09 -12.39
N ALA A 228 6.60 -17.02 -11.77
CA ALA A 228 6.34 -16.95 -10.33
C ALA A 228 4.86 -17.07 -9.99
N ALA A 229 3.99 -16.61 -10.88
CA ALA A 229 2.54 -16.61 -10.71
C ALA A 229 1.87 -17.18 -11.98
N PRO A 230 1.92 -18.51 -12.21
CA PRO A 230 1.34 -19.12 -13.41
C PRO A 230 -0.19 -18.94 -13.53
N ARG A 231 -0.84 -18.57 -12.43
CA ARG A 231 -2.28 -18.32 -12.35
C ARG A 231 -2.62 -16.82 -12.27
N ALA A 232 -1.72 -15.93 -12.67
CA ALA A 232 -1.95 -14.48 -12.64
C ALA A 232 -3.09 -14.00 -13.55
N GLY A 233 -3.63 -14.85 -14.39
CA GLY A 233 -4.64 -14.54 -15.40
C GLY A 233 -4.03 -14.27 -16.76
N SER A 234 -4.87 -13.99 -17.75
CA SER A 234 -4.44 -13.59 -19.10
C SER A 234 -3.69 -12.25 -19.08
N ALA A 235 -2.93 -11.95 -20.13
CA ALA A 235 -2.29 -10.65 -20.26
C ALA A 235 -3.28 -9.48 -20.19
N GLN A 236 -4.51 -9.70 -20.67
CA GLN A 236 -5.62 -8.75 -20.59
C GLN A 236 -6.06 -8.51 -19.15
N ASP A 237 -6.26 -9.57 -18.35
CA ASP A 237 -6.67 -9.45 -16.93
C ASP A 237 -5.60 -8.70 -16.13
N VAL A 238 -4.33 -9.02 -16.37
CA VAL A 238 -3.20 -8.32 -15.74
C VAL A 238 -3.20 -6.84 -16.12
N LEU A 239 -3.35 -6.51 -17.41
CA LEU A 239 -3.40 -5.11 -17.87
C LEU A 239 -4.53 -4.33 -17.21
N LEU A 240 -5.75 -4.89 -17.19
CA LEU A 240 -6.92 -4.24 -16.59
C LEU A 240 -6.73 -3.98 -15.10
N ALA A 241 -6.24 -4.98 -14.35
CA ALA A 241 -5.98 -4.86 -12.93
C ALA A 241 -4.90 -3.80 -12.61
N LEU A 242 -3.84 -3.72 -13.44
CA LEU A 242 -2.80 -2.70 -13.29
C LEU A 242 -3.34 -1.30 -13.58
N CYS A 243 -4.11 -1.11 -14.65
CA CYS A 243 -4.71 0.18 -15.00
C CYS A 243 -5.64 0.69 -13.89
N SER A 244 -6.54 -0.16 -13.40
CA SER A 244 -7.48 0.15 -12.32
C SER A 244 -6.75 0.55 -11.05
N ARG A 245 -5.73 -0.23 -10.67
CA ARG A 245 -4.94 0.01 -9.46
C ARG A 245 -4.13 1.32 -9.55
N ILE A 246 -3.44 1.55 -10.65
CA ILE A 246 -2.67 2.78 -10.88
C ILE A 246 -3.59 4.01 -10.85
N ALA A 247 -4.70 3.97 -11.59
CA ALA A 247 -5.64 5.09 -11.65
C ALA A 247 -6.22 5.44 -10.28
N ARG A 248 -6.56 4.43 -9.47
CA ARG A 248 -7.06 4.62 -8.11
C ARG A 248 -6.00 5.23 -7.19
N ASP A 249 -4.83 4.60 -7.12
CA ASP A 249 -3.82 4.97 -6.15
C ASP A 249 -3.18 6.32 -6.50
N MET A 250 -3.03 6.65 -7.79
CA MET A 250 -2.58 7.96 -8.24
C MET A 250 -3.59 9.07 -7.91
N ARG A 251 -4.90 8.84 -8.10
CA ARG A 251 -5.93 9.81 -7.68
C ARG A 251 -5.93 10.04 -6.17
N LEU A 252 -5.77 8.97 -5.38
CA LEU A 252 -5.66 9.08 -3.92
C LEU A 252 -4.41 9.88 -3.52
N TYR A 253 -3.29 9.62 -4.17
CA TYR A 253 -2.06 10.37 -3.96
C TYR A 253 -2.23 11.87 -4.26
N LEU A 254 -2.78 12.22 -5.41
CA LEU A 254 -2.98 13.62 -5.80
C LEU A 254 -3.95 14.36 -4.87
N LYS A 255 -4.89 13.65 -4.26
CA LYS A 255 -5.88 14.25 -3.35
C LYS A 255 -5.42 14.30 -1.89
N TYR A 256 -4.71 13.26 -1.41
CA TYR A 256 -4.42 13.06 0.02
C TYR A 256 -2.92 12.97 0.34
N GLY A 257 -2.04 13.13 -0.66
CA GLY A 257 -0.59 13.05 -0.48
C GLY A 257 -0.04 11.63 -0.48
N PHE A 258 1.25 11.52 -0.18
CA PHE A 258 2.03 10.30 -0.35
C PHE A 258 1.93 9.30 0.80
N SER A 259 1.40 9.68 1.96
CA SER A 259 1.46 8.86 3.20
C SER A 259 0.94 7.43 3.01
N THR A 260 -0.26 7.25 2.39
CA THR A 260 -0.82 5.91 2.15
C THR A 260 -0.04 5.12 1.09
N PRO A 261 0.30 5.68 -0.09
CA PRO A 261 1.18 5.00 -1.05
C PRO A 261 2.56 4.68 -0.49
N HIS A 262 3.11 5.53 0.38
CA HIS A 262 4.39 5.30 1.05
C HIS A 262 4.40 3.99 1.84
N ILE A 263 3.32 3.67 2.55
CA ILE A 263 3.20 2.40 3.29
C ILE A 263 3.29 1.21 2.33
N ALA A 264 2.53 1.26 1.24
CA ALA A 264 2.52 0.19 0.24
C ALA A 264 3.91 0.06 -0.43
N TYR A 265 4.55 1.21 -0.71
CA TYR A 265 5.91 1.26 -1.24
C TYR A 265 6.91 0.58 -0.29
N MET A 266 6.94 0.99 0.97
CA MET A 266 7.86 0.45 1.98
C MET A 266 7.61 -1.04 2.26
N ALA A 267 6.37 -1.52 2.17
CA ALA A 267 6.05 -2.95 2.28
C ALA A 267 6.62 -3.78 1.12
N ALA A 268 6.79 -3.18 -0.05
CA ALA A 268 7.37 -3.80 -1.23
C ALA A 268 8.86 -3.48 -1.43
N PHE A 269 9.42 -2.55 -0.65
CA PHE A 269 10.77 -2.04 -0.85
C PHE A 269 11.84 -3.09 -0.55
N ARG A 270 12.70 -3.37 -1.56
CA ARG A 270 13.68 -4.46 -1.54
C ARG A 270 14.87 -4.21 -0.60
N HIS A 271 15.42 -2.99 -0.66
CA HIS A 271 16.75 -2.73 -0.09
C HIS A 271 16.77 -2.29 1.37
N ARG A 272 15.67 -2.46 2.10
CA ARG A 272 15.60 -2.06 3.50
C ARG A 272 16.56 -2.89 4.36
N GLY A 273 17.50 -2.23 5.03
CA GLY A 273 18.56 -2.84 5.81
C GLY A 273 19.73 -3.41 4.99
N ALA A 274 19.71 -3.24 3.65
CA ALA A 274 20.79 -3.72 2.81
C ALA A 274 21.93 -2.70 2.73
N ARG A 275 23.17 -3.19 2.64
CA ARG A 275 24.32 -2.35 2.26
C ARG A 275 24.24 -2.05 0.77
N ILE A 276 24.30 -0.78 0.45
CA ILE A 276 24.14 -0.29 -0.92
C ILE A 276 25.26 0.68 -1.31
N LYS A 277 25.49 0.79 -2.61
CA LYS A 277 26.26 1.87 -3.23
C LYS A 277 25.38 2.66 -4.17
N LEU A 278 25.45 3.98 -4.05
CA LEU A 278 24.77 4.93 -4.92
C LEU A 278 25.75 5.52 -5.91
N MET A 279 25.33 5.54 -7.16
CA MET A 279 26.16 5.96 -8.30
C MET A 279 25.48 7.11 -9.04
N ARG A 280 26.29 8.10 -9.44
CA ARG A 280 25.91 9.22 -10.29
C ARG A 280 26.94 9.33 -11.42
N GLY A 281 26.48 9.38 -12.68
CA GLY A 281 27.38 9.42 -13.84
C GLY A 281 28.39 8.26 -13.90
N GLY A 282 28.01 7.07 -13.41
CA GLY A 282 28.87 5.89 -13.35
C GLY A 282 29.85 5.83 -12.17
N LYS A 283 29.98 6.90 -11.38
CA LYS A 283 30.86 6.96 -10.19
C LYS A 283 30.09 6.75 -8.91
N VAL A 284 30.63 5.97 -7.96
CA VAL A 284 30.10 5.81 -6.61
C VAL A 284 30.32 7.12 -5.85
N PHE A 285 29.25 7.68 -5.24
CA PHE A 285 29.35 8.90 -4.45
C PHE A 285 28.89 8.70 -3.00
N LEU A 286 28.18 7.59 -2.71
CA LEU A 286 27.74 7.26 -1.36
C LEU A 286 27.68 5.74 -1.20
N ARG A 287 28.12 5.25 -0.05
CA ARG A 287 27.97 3.86 0.41
C ARG A 287 27.34 3.88 1.79
N GLY A 288 26.58 2.83 2.12
CA GLY A 288 26.00 2.73 3.45
C GLY A 288 24.83 1.76 3.53
N GLU A 289 24.17 1.74 4.67
CA GLU A 289 22.98 0.94 4.91
C GLU A 289 21.72 1.71 4.51
N CYS A 290 20.87 1.09 3.71
CA CYS A 290 19.61 1.67 3.25
C CYS A 290 18.50 1.46 4.29
N LEU A 291 17.98 2.54 4.86
CA LEU A 291 16.87 2.47 5.82
C LEU A 291 15.49 2.49 5.17
N GLY A 292 15.37 3.04 3.97
CA GLY A 292 14.10 3.15 3.27
C GLY A 292 13.97 4.43 2.47
N VAL A 293 12.74 4.91 2.36
CA VAL A 293 12.39 6.14 1.63
C VAL A 293 11.56 7.02 2.56
N ASP A 294 11.84 8.31 2.59
CA ASP A 294 11.10 9.28 3.41
C ASP A 294 9.76 9.71 2.77
N GLY A 295 9.02 10.57 3.48
CA GLY A 295 7.73 11.11 3.03
C GLY A 295 7.79 11.97 1.76
N GLU A 296 8.99 12.40 1.34
CA GLU A 296 9.23 13.16 0.12
C GLU A 296 9.79 12.33 -1.03
N GLY A 297 9.95 11.01 -0.83
CA GLY A 297 10.44 10.09 -1.84
C GLY A 297 11.97 10.02 -1.94
N SER A 298 12.71 10.64 -1.03
CA SER A 298 14.17 10.54 -0.96
C SER A 298 14.60 9.25 -0.29
N LEU A 299 15.66 8.63 -0.80
CA LEU A 299 16.27 7.45 -0.19
C LEU A 299 17.02 7.86 1.08
N LEU A 300 16.84 7.12 2.16
CA LEU A 300 17.53 7.30 3.43
C LEU A 300 18.66 6.27 3.56
N VAL A 301 19.88 6.74 3.75
CA VAL A 301 21.08 5.91 3.83
C VAL A 301 21.90 6.36 5.04
N VAL A 302 22.29 5.42 5.89
CA VAL A 302 23.33 5.66 6.90
C VAL A 302 24.67 5.38 6.23
N ASP A 303 25.50 6.41 6.12
CA ASP A 303 26.81 6.30 5.48
C ASP A 303 27.84 5.54 6.36
N GLU A 304 29.05 5.37 5.85
CA GLU A 304 30.11 4.64 6.54
C GLU A 304 30.61 5.38 7.80
N GLU A 305 30.37 6.69 7.90
CA GLU A 305 30.64 7.51 9.08
C GLU A 305 29.49 7.49 10.11
N GLY A 306 28.39 6.75 9.83
CA GLY A 306 27.21 6.66 10.69
C GLY A 306 26.22 7.81 10.51
N ALA A 307 26.45 8.73 9.59
CA ALA A 307 25.56 9.87 9.37
C ALA A 307 24.39 9.53 8.44
N LEU A 308 23.19 10.01 8.77
CA LEU A 308 22.00 9.84 7.94
C LEU A 308 22.01 10.80 6.74
N ARG A 309 21.98 10.22 5.54
CA ARG A 309 21.94 10.95 4.27
C ARG A 309 20.61 10.79 3.57
N ARG A 310 20.08 11.91 3.06
CA ARG A 310 18.88 11.94 2.20
C ARG A 310 19.29 12.10 0.75
N VAL A 311 18.86 11.18 -0.12
CA VAL A 311 19.29 11.15 -1.53
C VAL A 311 18.07 11.15 -2.45
N GLY A 312 17.93 12.22 -3.25
CA GLY A 312 16.91 12.31 -4.31
C GLY A 312 17.21 11.41 -5.51
N GLY A 313 16.14 11.00 -6.22
CA GLY A 313 16.19 9.92 -7.23
C GLY A 313 16.44 10.31 -8.67
N SER A 314 16.62 11.59 -9.01
CA SER A 314 16.57 12.05 -10.41
C SER A 314 17.66 11.45 -11.30
N ASP A 315 18.87 11.28 -10.79
CA ASP A 315 20.07 10.88 -11.53
C ASP A 315 20.89 9.78 -10.85
N VAL A 316 20.31 9.09 -9.86
CA VAL A 316 21.00 8.11 -9.03
C VAL A 316 20.65 6.68 -9.47
N THR A 317 21.69 5.83 -9.49
CA THR A 317 21.57 4.37 -9.67
C THR A 317 21.96 3.68 -8.36
N LEU A 318 21.07 2.82 -7.83
CA LEU A 318 21.29 2.02 -6.64
C LEU A 318 21.77 0.62 -7.03
N ARG A 319 22.81 0.12 -6.34
CA ARG A 319 23.26 -1.27 -6.39
C ARG A 319 23.49 -1.79 -4.99
N GLU A 320 23.16 -3.04 -4.74
CA GLU A 320 23.56 -3.74 -3.52
C GLU A 320 25.08 -3.98 -3.55
N GLU A 321 25.70 -3.96 -2.39
CA GLU A 321 27.07 -4.45 -2.20
C GLU A 321 26.97 -5.94 -1.83
N GLU A 322 27.66 -6.77 -2.58
CA GLU A 322 27.85 -8.17 -2.20
C GLU A 322 28.61 -8.17 -0.87
N GLY A 323 28.06 -8.83 0.17
CA GLY A 323 28.72 -8.95 1.45
C GLY A 323 30.13 -9.54 1.24
N VAL A 324 31.13 -8.91 1.81
CA VAL A 324 32.46 -9.52 1.98
C VAL A 324 32.22 -10.75 2.84
N GLY A 325 32.28 -11.92 2.20
CA GLY A 325 32.05 -13.18 2.88
C GLY A 325 33.02 -13.34 4.05
N GLU A 326 32.49 -13.62 5.23
CA GLU A 326 33.26 -14.27 6.27
C GLU A 326 33.76 -15.59 5.70
N SER A 327 35.09 -15.71 5.68
CA SER A 327 35.81 -16.85 5.15
C SER A 327 35.50 -18.12 5.94
N GLU A 328 35.15 -19.16 5.21
CA GLU A 328 35.43 -20.57 5.43
C GLU A 328 35.11 -21.21 6.77
N ALA A 329 33.99 -21.94 6.79
CA ALA A 329 33.98 -23.29 7.35
C ALA A 329 33.08 -24.17 6.48
N LYS A 330 33.67 -25.01 5.64
CA LYS A 330 32.99 -26.13 5.00
C LYS A 330 32.53 -27.14 6.06
N PRO A 331 31.33 -27.69 5.92
CA PRO A 331 31.12 -29.10 6.20
C PRO A 331 30.76 -29.85 4.91
N GLU A 332 31.44 -30.95 4.74
CA GLU A 332 31.18 -31.95 3.72
C GLU A 332 29.82 -32.66 3.90
N GLY A 333 29.20 -32.92 2.78
CA GLY A 333 28.42 -34.09 2.53
C GLY A 333 27.01 -34.21 3.12
N GLY A 334 25.99 -34.19 2.25
CA GLY A 334 24.75 -34.85 2.61
C GLY A 334 23.47 -34.33 1.99
N ARG A 335 23.09 -34.96 0.85
CA ARG A 335 21.72 -35.22 0.40
C ARG A 335 20.73 -34.09 0.17
N ARG A 336 20.39 -33.91 -1.08
CA ARG A 336 19.19 -33.23 -1.59
C ARG A 336 17.94 -33.67 -0.82
N GLY A 337 17.31 -32.73 -0.10
CA GLY A 337 15.97 -32.86 0.47
C GLY A 337 15.09 -31.74 -0.08
N ARG A 338 14.01 -32.12 -0.75
CA ARG A 338 12.92 -31.21 -1.17
C ARG A 338 12.33 -30.55 0.07
N LEU A 339 12.36 -29.23 0.16
CA LEU A 339 11.58 -28.47 1.13
C LEU A 339 10.23 -28.11 0.50
N ALA A 340 9.23 -28.92 0.82
CA ALA A 340 7.85 -28.53 0.73
C ALA A 340 7.56 -27.61 1.92
N ALA A 341 7.27 -26.34 1.67
CA ALA A 341 6.84 -25.41 2.70
C ALA A 341 5.35 -25.68 3.02
N GLY A 342 5.10 -26.58 3.96
CA GLY A 342 3.82 -26.70 4.64
C GLY A 342 3.88 -25.97 5.97
N TRP A 343 2.94 -25.10 6.23
CA TRP A 343 2.72 -24.51 7.54
C TRP A 343 2.28 -25.61 8.53
N PRO A 344 2.76 -25.60 9.79
CA PRO A 344 2.34 -26.61 10.76
C PRO A 344 0.87 -26.42 11.12
N PRO A 345 0.12 -27.51 11.34
CA PRO A 345 -1.27 -27.43 11.77
C PRO A 345 -1.37 -26.88 13.20
N ALA A 346 -2.37 -26.05 13.43
CA ALA A 346 -2.71 -25.53 14.74
C ALA A 346 -3.09 -26.67 15.70
N ALA A 347 -2.59 -26.58 16.93
CA ALA A 347 -2.97 -27.48 18.00
C ALA A 347 -4.46 -27.36 18.33
N PRO A 348 -5.16 -28.45 18.72
CA PRO A 348 -6.58 -28.41 19.00
C PRO A 348 -6.87 -27.60 20.25
N ALA A 349 -7.86 -26.69 20.15
CA ALA A 349 -8.35 -25.88 21.25
C ALA A 349 -9.00 -26.76 22.33
N ALA A 350 -8.57 -26.56 23.57
CA ALA A 350 -9.24 -27.13 24.76
C ALA A 350 -10.62 -26.49 24.93
N LYS A 351 -11.61 -27.31 25.22
CA LYS A 351 -12.99 -26.88 25.50
C LYS A 351 -13.04 -26.10 26.82
N PRO A 352 -13.81 -25.00 26.92
CA PRO A 352 -14.01 -24.33 28.20
C PRO A 352 -15.00 -25.10 29.08
N GLU A 353 -14.58 -25.48 30.26
CA GLU A 353 -15.45 -25.92 31.34
C GLU A 353 -16.28 -24.76 31.83
N ARG A 354 -17.60 -24.97 31.91
CA ARG A 354 -18.54 -24.06 32.60
C ARG A 354 -18.48 -24.35 34.09
N GLU A 355 -17.85 -23.51 34.86
CA GLU A 355 -18.08 -23.46 36.31
C GLU A 355 -19.04 -22.35 36.69
N ARG A 356 -19.91 -22.70 37.62
CA ARG A 356 -21.04 -21.91 38.10
C ARG A 356 -20.57 -20.74 38.95
N LEU A 357 -21.03 -19.56 38.64
CA LEU A 357 -20.93 -18.39 39.50
C LEU A 357 -21.86 -18.56 40.72
N GLY A 358 -21.27 -18.80 41.89
CA GLY A 358 -21.89 -18.60 43.17
C GLY A 358 -21.55 -17.19 43.68
N LEU A 359 -22.56 -16.38 43.87
CA LEU A 359 -22.45 -15.04 44.47
C LEU A 359 -22.25 -15.19 45.98
N GLU A 360 -21.12 -14.73 46.52
CA GLU A 360 -21.01 -14.36 47.93
C GLU A 360 -20.66 -12.87 48.07
N GLU A 361 -21.58 -12.14 48.69
CA GLU A 361 -21.39 -10.76 49.17
C GLU A 361 -20.50 -10.75 50.41
N LYS A 362 -19.21 -10.66 50.28
CA LYS A 362 -18.29 -10.22 51.36
C LYS A 362 -16.99 -9.68 50.75
N GLY A 363 -16.87 -8.39 50.58
CA GLY A 363 -15.65 -7.74 50.10
C GLY A 363 -15.74 -6.23 49.90
N ARG A 364 -16.86 -5.60 50.25
CA ARG A 364 -17.09 -4.16 49.94
C ARG A 364 -16.48 -3.16 50.92
N LYS A 365 -15.67 -3.57 51.89
CA LYS A 365 -15.10 -2.64 52.89
C LYS A 365 -13.57 -2.60 52.95
N GLU A 366 -12.86 -3.50 52.30
CA GLU A 366 -11.39 -3.47 52.21
C GLU A 366 -10.89 -2.78 50.93
N ASP A 367 -11.61 -2.89 49.82
CA ASP A 367 -11.23 -2.22 48.53
C ASP A 367 -11.30 -0.68 48.63
N ALA A 368 -12.14 -0.11 49.49
CA ALA A 368 -12.28 1.36 49.64
C ALA A 368 -11.10 2.03 50.36
N ARG A 369 -10.31 1.28 51.14
CA ARG A 369 -9.16 1.83 51.88
C ARG A 369 -7.84 1.74 51.10
N GLU A 370 -7.72 0.77 50.21
CA GLU A 370 -6.58 0.70 49.29
C GLU A 370 -6.72 1.68 48.10
N GLU A 371 -7.96 1.99 47.66
CA GLU A 371 -8.24 3.00 46.66
C GLU A 371 -7.88 4.42 47.13
N ASP A 372 -8.13 4.79 48.38
CA ASP A 372 -7.79 6.11 48.95
C ASP A 372 -6.28 6.32 49.11
N ALA A 373 -5.51 5.29 49.43
CA ALA A 373 -4.05 5.37 49.56
C ALA A 373 -3.36 5.49 48.18
N GLN A 374 -3.88 4.81 47.14
CA GLN A 374 -3.38 4.92 45.79
C GLN A 374 -3.76 6.24 45.12
N GLU A 375 -4.89 6.86 45.51
CA GLU A 375 -5.25 8.21 45.03
C GLU A 375 -4.34 9.31 45.61
N GLU A 376 -3.80 9.13 46.81
CA GLU A 376 -2.91 10.10 47.45
C GLU A 376 -1.48 10.04 46.89
N ASP A 377 -0.98 8.85 46.56
CA ASP A 377 0.27 8.66 45.84
C ASP A 377 0.20 9.16 44.37
N ALA A 378 -0.95 8.97 43.71
CA ALA A 378 -1.20 9.52 42.38
C ALA A 378 -1.31 11.05 42.36
N ARG A 379 -1.85 11.64 43.46
CA ARG A 379 -1.89 13.11 43.64
C ARG A 379 -0.52 13.70 43.96
N GLN A 380 0.39 12.96 44.59
CA GLN A 380 1.76 13.38 44.85
C GLN A 380 2.62 13.27 43.58
N ALA A 381 2.42 12.23 42.76
CA ALA A 381 3.07 12.09 41.43
C ALA A 381 2.58 13.14 40.42
N ALA A 382 1.29 13.53 40.49
CA ALA A 382 0.73 14.59 39.63
C ALA A 382 1.19 16.01 40.01
N ARG A 383 1.70 16.21 41.23
CA ARG A 383 2.28 17.49 41.71
C ARG A 383 3.75 17.65 41.35
N ALA A 384 4.47 16.57 41.06
CA ALA A 384 5.77 16.62 40.42
C ALA A 384 5.55 16.78 38.91
N GLY A 385 5.18 17.97 38.49
CA GLY A 385 5.26 18.38 37.08
C GLY A 385 6.70 18.24 36.60
N ALA A 386 7.09 17.02 36.21
CA ALA A 386 8.32 16.79 35.51
C ALA A 386 8.21 17.57 34.20
N SER A 387 8.86 18.73 34.15
CA SER A 387 9.12 19.41 32.90
C SER A 387 9.82 18.40 31.99
N LEU A 388 9.19 18.08 30.86
CA LEU A 388 9.86 17.31 29.82
C LEU A 388 11.22 17.97 29.53
N PRO A 389 12.29 17.22 29.31
CA PRO A 389 13.60 17.81 29.02
C PRO A 389 13.42 18.83 27.88
N CYS A 390 14.04 20.00 28.07
CA CYS A 390 14.00 21.15 27.17
C CYS A 390 14.16 20.69 25.72
N ALA A 391 13.32 21.23 24.85
CA ALA A 391 13.12 20.86 23.46
C ALA A 391 14.44 20.51 22.74
N ALA A 392 14.70 19.23 22.56
CA ALA A 392 15.64 18.79 21.55
C ALA A 392 15.12 19.28 20.20
N SER A 393 15.96 19.85 19.35
CA SER A 393 15.56 20.31 18.02
C SER A 393 15.10 19.17 17.09
N GLU A 394 15.13 17.94 17.58
CA GLU A 394 14.86 16.71 16.83
C GLU A 394 14.30 15.62 17.76
N ALA A 395 13.25 14.94 17.31
CA ALA A 395 12.61 13.88 18.07
C ALA A 395 12.24 12.68 17.20
N LEU A 396 12.23 11.49 17.81
CA LEU A 396 11.67 10.28 17.29
C LEU A 396 10.37 9.95 18.06
N LEU A 397 9.25 9.96 17.36
CA LEU A 397 7.93 9.73 17.92
C LEU A 397 7.47 8.31 17.59
N LEU A 398 7.11 7.52 18.59
CA LEU A 398 6.73 6.11 18.45
C LEU A 398 5.24 5.92 18.71
N ASP A 399 4.54 5.25 17.80
CA ASP A 399 3.18 4.74 17.96
C ASP A 399 3.22 3.21 17.99
N CYS A 400 3.06 2.62 19.17
CA CYS A 400 3.19 1.20 19.43
C CYS A 400 1.81 0.53 19.54
N GLY A 401 1.23 0.20 18.39
CA GLY A 401 -0.07 -0.47 18.28
C GLY A 401 0.03 -2.00 18.49
N ASN A 402 -1.14 -2.67 18.55
CA ASN A 402 -1.21 -4.11 18.81
C ASN A 402 -0.51 -4.99 17.76
N SER A 403 -0.48 -4.59 16.49
CA SER A 403 0.06 -5.41 15.39
C SER A 403 1.45 -4.98 14.93
N LYS A 404 1.77 -3.68 14.98
CA LYS A 404 3.01 -3.09 14.45
C LYS A 404 3.40 -1.87 15.28
N ALA A 405 4.71 -1.59 15.33
CA ALA A 405 5.25 -0.30 15.75
C ALA A 405 5.37 0.63 14.54
N LYS A 406 5.01 1.89 14.74
CA LYS A 406 5.11 2.98 13.76
C LYS A 406 5.92 4.10 14.42
N TRP A 407 6.79 4.77 13.69
CA TRP A 407 7.52 5.91 14.22
C TRP A 407 7.66 7.02 13.19
N ALA A 408 7.70 8.24 13.67
CA ALA A 408 7.96 9.42 12.87
C ALA A 408 9.26 10.08 13.33
N TRP A 409 10.06 10.51 12.38
CA TRP A 409 11.21 11.37 12.62
C TRP A 409 10.79 12.81 12.39
N GLU A 410 10.94 13.62 13.42
CA GLU A 410 10.54 15.02 13.46
C GLU A 410 11.76 15.90 13.73
N ARG A 411 11.81 17.06 13.09
CA ARG A 411 12.80 18.10 13.32
C ARG A 411 12.19 19.48 13.09
N GLY A 412 12.28 20.34 14.12
CA GLY A 412 11.84 21.75 14.04
C GLY A 412 10.36 21.93 13.72
N GLY A 413 9.48 21.05 14.20
CA GLY A 413 8.05 21.11 13.95
C GLY A 413 7.60 20.42 12.66
N GLU A 414 8.52 19.78 11.92
CA GLU A 414 8.21 19.09 10.66
C GLU A 414 8.47 17.59 10.75
N ILE A 415 7.51 16.78 10.28
CA ILE A 415 7.68 15.31 10.17
C ILE A 415 8.44 15.01 8.88
N LEU A 416 9.70 14.59 9.02
CA LEU A 416 10.59 14.27 7.90
C LEU A 416 10.37 12.88 7.33
N GLY A 417 9.78 11.94 8.10
CA GLY A 417 9.47 10.60 7.62
C GLY A 417 8.65 9.80 8.61
N ILE A 418 7.80 8.90 8.10
CA ILE A 418 7.01 7.97 8.89
C ILE A 418 7.36 6.54 8.49
N PHE A 419 7.71 5.71 9.47
CA PHE A 419 8.19 4.35 9.28
C PHE A 419 7.31 3.36 10.04
N ARG A 420 7.34 2.08 9.64
CA ARG A 420 6.58 1.00 10.28
C ARG A 420 7.36 -0.31 10.27
N SER A 421 7.28 -1.07 11.36
CA SER A 421 7.90 -2.39 11.46
C SER A 421 7.05 -3.33 12.30
N GLY A 422 7.17 -4.63 12.02
CA GLY A 422 6.69 -5.65 12.96
C GLY A 422 7.60 -5.73 14.19
N TYR A 423 7.07 -6.19 15.31
CA TYR A 423 7.83 -6.33 16.56
C TYR A 423 9.01 -7.31 16.45
N ASN A 424 9.00 -8.22 15.47
CA ASN A 424 10.11 -9.12 15.15
C ASN A 424 11.26 -8.45 14.36
N LYS A 425 11.10 -7.20 13.94
CA LYS A 425 12.09 -6.44 13.13
C LYS A 425 12.44 -5.07 13.75
N LEU A 426 12.30 -4.91 15.06
CA LEU A 426 12.59 -3.64 15.76
C LEU A 426 14.09 -3.26 15.75
N SER A 427 14.99 -4.14 15.32
CA SER A 427 16.38 -3.78 15.06
C SER A 427 16.54 -2.62 14.07
N GLU A 428 15.58 -2.44 13.15
CA GLU A 428 15.53 -1.31 12.23
C GLU A 428 15.34 0.03 12.97
N LEU A 429 14.43 0.05 13.96
CA LEU A 429 14.22 1.22 14.82
C LEU A 429 15.50 1.56 15.61
N GLY A 430 16.16 0.53 16.17
CA GLY A 430 17.42 0.73 16.92
C GLY A 430 18.52 1.36 16.05
N ARG A 431 18.74 0.82 14.85
CA ARG A 431 19.72 1.37 13.90
C ARG A 431 19.38 2.78 13.44
N PHE A 432 18.09 3.05 13.21
CA PHE A 432 17.63 4.39 12.86
C PHE A 432 17.94 5.39 13.99
N LEU A 433 17.66 5.00 15.24
CA LEU A 433 17.94 5.83 16.41
C LEU A 433 19.44 6.04 16.62
N ASP A 434 20.27 5.02 16.37
CA ASP A 434 21.73 5.13 16.44
C ASP A 434 22.27 6.15 15.42
N ALA A 435 21.73 6.16 14.21
CA ALA A 435 22.09 7.09 13.15
C ALA A 435 21.68 8.55 13.45
N LEU A 436 20.62 8.76 14.24
CA LEU A 436 20.21 10.09 14.71
C LEU A 436 21.07 10.58 15.89
N GLY A 437 21.79 9.69 16.55
CA GLY A 437 22.68 10.01 17.66
C GLY A 437 21.96 10.21 19.01
N GLU A 438 22.74 10.59 20.04
CA GLU A 438 22.24 10.74 21.41
C GLU A 438 21.39 12.00 21.62
N GLY A 439 21.55 13.02 20.80
CA GLY A 439 20.82 14.28 20.89
C GLY A 439 19.34 14.20 20.47
N CYS A 440 18.93 13.12 19.78
CA CYS A 440 17.54 12.92 19.39
C CYS A 440 16.70 12.40 20.57
N ALA A 441 15.68 13.14 20.97
CA ALA A 441 14.73 12.69 21.99
C ALA A 441 13.82 11.58 21.45
N VAL A 442 13.37 10.67 22.32
CA VAL A 442 12.48 9.56 21.92
C VAL A 442 11.22 9.57 22.78
N TYR A 443 10.07 9.78 22.16
CA TYR A 443 8.78 9.77 22.83
C TYR A 443 7.90 8.66 22.27
N GLY A 444 7.12 7.99 23.12
CA GLY A 444 6.29 6.85 22.73
C GLY A 444 4.85 6.95 23.22
N SER A 445 3.91 6.54 22.38
CA SER A 445 2.53 6.19 22.70
C SER A 445 2.38 4.68 22.54
N GLN A 446 1.69 4.00 23.49
CA GLN A 446 1.59 2.55 23.44
C GLN A 446 0.22 2.02 23.86
N VAL A 447 -0.25 1.00 23.12
CA VAL A 447 -1.41 0.17 23.45
C VAL A 447 -1.11 -1.31 23.16
N CYS A 448 0.17 -1.66 23.07
CA CYS A 448 0.66 -2.95 22.55
C CYS A 448 0.84 -4.05 23.61
N GLY A 449 0.65 -3.74 24.88
CA GLY A 449 0.90 -4.64 26.00
C GLY A 449 2.38 -4.74 26.40
N GLU A 450 2.61 -5.25 27.61
CA GLU A 450 3.90 -5.19 28.31
C GLU A 450 5.06 -5.91 27.58
N GLU A 451 4.80 -7.07 26.97
CA GLU A 451 5.82 -7.82 26.25
C GLU A 451 6.39 -7.01 25.06
N LYS A 452 5.51 -6.43 24.24
CA LYS A 452 5.91 -5.62 23.09
C LYS A 452 6.54 -4.30 23.51
N ARG A 453 6.05 -3.70 24.60
CA ARG A 453 6.65 -2.52 25.22
C ARG A 453 8.12 -2.76 25.56
N ARG A 454 8.47 -3.87 26.23
CA ARG A 454 9.85 -4.26 26.53
C ARG A 454 10.72 -4.42 25.29
N LEU A 455 10.16 -4.96 24.19
CA LEU A 455 10.89 -5.05 22.92
C LEU A 455 11.24 -3.66 22.36
N VAL A 456 10.32 -2.70 22.46
CA VAL A 456 10.58 -1.31 22.04
C VAL A 456 11.60 -0.65 22.96
N GLU A 457 11.49 -0.79 24.27
CA GLU A 457 12.44 -0.27 25.24
C GLU A 457 13.85 -0.80 24.98
N LYS A 458 13.98 -2.10 24.70
CA LYS A 458 15.25 -2.71 24.30
C LYS A 458 15.78 -2.11 23.00
N ALA A 459 14.93 -1.95 21.98
CA ALA A 459 15.33 -1.39 20.68
C ALA A 459 15.75 0.08 20.78
N THR A 460 15.13 0.84 21.68
CA THR A 460 15.45 2.24 21.94
C THR A 460 16.50 2.43 23.06
N ARG A 461 17.09 1.34 23.54
CA ARG A 461 18.10 1.37 24.63
C ARG A 461 17.62 2.09 25.90
N GLY A 462 16.33 1.97 26.21
CA GLY A 462 15.72 2.61 27.36
C GLY A 462 15.50 4.13 27.22
N ARG A 463 15.76 4.71 26.03
CA ARG A 463 15.63 6.16 25.80
C ARG A 463 14.19 6.64 25.64
N VAL A 464 13.23 5.75 25.45
CA VAL A 464 11.83 6.12 25.20
C VAL A 464 11.17 6.68 26.45
N VAL A 465 10.58 7.88 26.32
CA VAL A 465 9.70 8.49 27.30
C VAL A 465 8.26 8.20 26.87
N TRP A 466 7.54 7.39 27.67
CA TRP A 466 6.16 7.05 27.37
C TRP A 466 5.23 8.20 27.72
N LEU A 467 4.41 8.61 26.75
CA LEU A 467 3.41 9.66 26.88
C LEU A 467 2.06 9.02 27.19
N GLU A 468 1.41 9.50 28.24
CA GLU A 468 0.14 8.96 28.72
C GLU A 468 -1.02 9.96 28.49
N PRO A 469 -2.28 9.48 28.43
CA PRO A 469 -3.44 10.36 28.36
C PRO A 469 -3.58 11.24 29.59
N GLU A 470 -4.04 12.47 29.37
CA GLU A 470 -4.24 13.46 30.43
C GLU A 470 -5.70 13.91 30.51
N ARG A 471 -6.10 14.46 31.68
CA ARG A 471 -7.44 15.03 31.85
C ARG A 471 -7.64 16.25 30.97
N ARG A 472 -6.62 17.10 30.83
CA ARG A 472 -6.62 18.32 29.99
C ARG A 472 -5.23 18.58 29.46
N PHE A 473 -5.14 18.86 28.18
CA PHE A 473 -3.90 19.34 27.56
C PHE A 473 -4.20 20.12 26.27
N GLY A 474 -3.49 21.24 26.06
CA GLY A 474 -3.49 22.00 24.81
C GLY A 474 -4.88 22.41 24.31
N GLY A 475 -5.80 22.78 25.20
CA GLY A 475 -7.18 23.13 24.86
C GLY A 475 -8.12 21.94 24.66
N VAL A 476 -7.64 20.70 24.85
CA VAL A 476 -8.49 19.49 24.79
C VAL A 476 -8.77 18.97 26.19
N GLU A 477 -10.04 18.70 26.47
CA GLU A 477 -10.51 18.09 27.72
C GLU A 477 -10.98 16.66 27.45
N ASN A 478 -10.45 15.73 28.23
CA ASN A 478 -10.76 14.30 28.14
C ASN A 478 -12.02 13.96 28.95
N GLY A 479 -13.13 13.66 28.27
CA GLY A 479 -14.41 13.30 28.88
C GLY A 479 -14.50 11.84 29.36
N TYR A 480 -13.43 11.04 29.26
CA TYR A 480 -13.42 9.68 29.78
C TYR A 480 -13.54 9.68 31.33
N ARG A 481 -14.35 8.79 31.90
CA ARG A 481 -14.52 8.72 33.35
C ARG A 481 -13.20 8.43 34.06
N LYS A 482 -12.48 7.40 33.57
CA LYS A 482 -11.15 6.99 34.03
C LYS A 482 -10.16 7.30 32.92
N VAL A 483 -9.36 8.34 33.06
CA VAL A 483 -8.44 8.85 32.02
C VAL A 483 -7.40 7.80 31.63
N GLU A 484 -6.90 7.06 32.61
CA GLU A 484 -5.92 5.98 32.48
C GLU A 484 -6.44 4.77 31.68
N ARG A 485 -7.75 4.67 31.46
CA ARG A 485 -8.37 3.64 30.62
C ARG A 485 -8.52 4.04 29.16
N LEU A 486 -8.27 5.29 28.82
CA LEU A 486 -8.23 5.72 27.43
C LEU A 486 -6.91 5.27 26.80
N GLY A 487 -6.96 4.59 25.66
CA GLY A 487 -5.74 4.28 24.89
C GLY A 487 -5.00 5.56 24.50
N SER A 488 -3.68 5.57 24.68
CA SER A 488 -2.83 6.72 24.34
C SER A 488 -2.90 7.08 22.86
N ASP A 489 -3.05 6.09 21.97
CA ASP A 489 -3.27 6.28 20.54
C ASP A 489 -4.53 7.13 20.24
N ARG A 490 -5.61 6.91 20.97
CA ARG A 490 -6.85 7.70 20.85
C ARG A 490 -6.64 9.13 21.34
N TRP A 491 -5.98 9.29 22.49
CA TRP A 491 -5.69 10.61 23.06
C TRP A 491 -4.84 11.47 22.12
N PHE A 492 -3.74 10.94 21.60
CA PHE A 492 -2.87 11.71 20.71
C PHE A 492 -3.51 11.96 19.33
N ASN A 493 -4.34 11.07 18.84
CA ASN A 493 -5.15 11.36 17.64
C ASN A 493 -6.13 12.52 17.87
N LEU A 494 -6.73 12.64 19.06
CA LEU A 494 -7.61 13.78 19.40
C LEU A 494 -6.83 15.08 19.53
N LEU A 495 -5.64 15.05 20.16
CA LEU A 495 -4.75 16.22 20.24
C LEU A 495 -4.30 16.68 18.83
N GLY A 496 -3.96 15.75 17.95
CA GLY A 496 -3.62 16.05 16.56
C GLY A 496 -4.81 16.63 15.79
N ALA A 497 -5.98 16.05 15.96
CA ALA A 497 -7.21 16.52 15.32
C ALA A 497 -7.61 17.95 15.77
N SER A 498 -7.33 18.32 17.01
CA SER A 498 -7.62 19.66 17.53
C SER A 498 -6.85 20.78 16.83
N LEU A 499 -5.78 20.45 16.10
CA LEU A 499 -5.00 21.41 15.29
C LEU A 499 -5.62 21.67 13.91
N LEU A 500 -6.61 20.87 13.48
CA LEU A 500 -7.10 20.85 12.10
C LEU A 500 -8.40 21.66 11.92
N GLY A 501 -8.40 22.91 12.32
CA GLY A 501 -9.52 23.83 12.10
C GLY A 501 -10.56 23.86 13.23
N PRO A 502 -11.59 24.73 13.12
CA PRO A 502 -12.44 25.11 14.24
C PRO A 502 -13.72 24.26 14.42
N ARG A 503 -14.02 23.33 13.51
CA ARG A 503 -15.28 22.55 13.56
C ARG A 503 -15.22 21.41 14.58
N ASP A 504 -16.39 20.84 14.92
CA ASP A 504 -16.48 19.52 15.56
C ASP A 504 -15.76 18.47 14.69
N LYS A 505 -15.16 17.47 15.32
CA LYS A 505 -14.41 16.42 14.63
C LYS A 505 -14.91 15.03 14.99
N LEU A 506 -14.99 14.18 13.98
CA LEU A 506 -15.12 12.76 14.14
C LEU A 506 -13.78 12.12 13.73
N VAL A 507 -12.99 11.71 14.71
CA VAL A 507 -11.69 11.08 14.50
C VAL A 507 -11.91 9.57 14.37
N VAL A 508 -11.49 9.01 13.23
CA VAL A 508 -11.69 7.59 12.91
C VAL A 508 -10.34 6.91 12.72
N SER A 509 -9.99 6.02 13.65
CA SER A 509 -8.79 5.19 13.53
C SER A 509 -9.14 3.84 12.91
N CYS A 510 -8.51 3.49 11.78
CA CYS A 510 -8.74 2.26 11.02
C CYS A 510 -7.52 1.33 11.09
N GLY A 511 -7.38 0.58 12.17
CA GLY A 511 -6.31 -0.37 12.41
C GLY A 511 -6.83 -1.79 12.67
N THR A 512 -6.29 -2.43 13.71
CA THR A 512 -6.77 -3.72 14.25
C THR A 512 -8.23 -3.59 14.70
N ALA A 513 -8.59 -2.43 15.25
CA ALA A 513 -9.97 -2.02 15.48
C ALA A 513 -10.29 -0.77 14.63
N ILE A 514 -11.57 -0.53 14.36
CA ILE A 514 -12.08 0.76 13.91
C ILE A 514 -12.61 1.49 15.14
N VAL A 515 -12.09 2.69 15.40
CA VAL A 515 -12.47 3.54 16.51
C VAL A 515 -13.03 4.85 15.97
N CYS A 516 -14.18 5.28 16.46
CA CYS A 516 -14.83 6.54 16.06
C CYS A 516 -14.97 7.42 17.30
N ASP A 517 -14.18 8.48 17.39
CA ASP A 517 -14.08 9.39 18.54
C ASP A 517 -14.62 10.80 18.21
N SER A 518 -15.47 11.35 19.07
CA SER A 518 -16.09 12.65 18.88
C SER A 518 -15.40 13.73 19.71
N LEU A 519 -14.81 14.72 19.05
CA LEU A 519 -14.21 15.91 19.64
C LEU A 519 -15.02 17.15 19.22
N THR A 520 -15.46 17.94 20.19
CA THR A 520 -16.18 19.19 19.91
C THR A 520 -15.24 20.31 19.43
N ALA A 521 -15.79 21.31 18.80
CA ALA A 521 -15.07 22.51 18.36
C ALA A 521 -14.35 23.25 19.51
N ASP A 522 -14.91 23.21 20.70
CA ASP A 522 -14.34 23.78 21.94
C ASP A 522 -13.39 22.82 22.68
N GLY A 523 -13.02 21.70 22.04
CA GLY A 523 -11.99 20.78 22.53
C GLY A 523 -12.48 19.72 23.52
N TYR A 524 -13.78 19.50 23.71
CA TYR A 524 -14.28 18.46 24.62
C TYR A 524 -14.40 17.09 23.93
N PHE A 525 -13.69 16.08 24.41
CA PHE A 525 -13.81 14.70 23.97
C PHE A 525 -15.05 14.04 24.58
N ARG A 526 -16.09 13.84 23.77
CA ARG A 526 -17.36 13.25 24.19
C ARG A 526 -17.33 11.74 24.40
N GLY A 527 -16.27 11.07 23.98
CA GLY A 527 -16.18 9.61 23.89
C GLY A 527 -16.40 9.10 22.47
N GLY A 528 -16.43 7.78 22.31
CA GLY A 528 -16.50 7.16 20.99
C GLY A 528 -16.95 5.71 21.03
N SER A 529 -16.89 5.04 19.87
CA SER A 529 -17.20 3.62 19.69
C SER A 529 -15.99 2.87 19.13
N ILE A 530 -15.90 1.59 19.50
CA ILE A 530 -14.85 0.67 19.04
C ILE A 530 -15.55 -0.54 18.43
N LEU A 531 -15.12 -0.94 17.23
CA LEU A 531 -15.58 -2.13 16.54
C LEU A 531 -14.38 -2.87 15.94
N PRO A 532 -14.51 -4.18 15.58
CA PRO A 532 -13.41 -4.91 14.96
C PRO A 532 -12.98 -4.24 13.65
N GLY A 533 -11.67 -4.24 13.37
CA GLY A 533 -11.15 -3.80 12.08
C GLY A 533 -11.45 -4.78 10.95
N PHE A 534 -11.23 -4.37 9.70
CA PHE A 534 -11.57 -5.14 8.51
C PHE A 534 -11.02 -6.56 8.50
N HIS A 535 -9.75 -6.74 8.90
CA HIS A 535 -9.13 -8.07 8.99
C HIS A 535 -9.79 -8.91 10.08
N LEU A 536 -10.04 -8.35 11.28
CA LEU A 536 -10.67 -9.09 12.37
C LEU A 536 -12.09 -9.54 12.00
N MET A 537 -12.89 -8.67 11.36
CA MET A 537 -14.24 -9.04 10.91
C MET A 537 -14.18 -10.19 9.89
N ARG A 538 -13.31 -10.09 8.89
CA ARG A 538 -13.12 -11.12 7.88
C ARG A 538 -12.62 -12.44 8.48
N ASP A 539 -11.56 -12.37 9.28
CA ASP A 539 -10.93 -13.54 9.88
C ASP A 539 -11.89 -14.25 10.87
N SER A 540 -12.73 -13.47 11.59
CA SER A 540 -13.79 -14.03 12.42
C SER A 540 -14.83 -14.81 11.63
N LEU A 541 -15.22 -14.34 10.44
CA LEU A 541 -16.12 -15.08 9.56
C LEU A 541 -15.46 -16.38 9.06
N ALA A 542 -14.20 -16.31 8.61
CA ALA A 542 -13.46 -17.48 8.14
C ALA A 542 -13.26 -18.54 9.23
N GLN A 543 -12.98 -18.13 10.47
CA GLN A 543 -12.76 -19.05 11.60
C GLN A 543 -14.04 -19.68 12.16
N ASN A 544 -15.17 -18.97 12.11
CA ASN A 544 -16.41 -19.40 12.77
C ASN A 544 -17.48 -19.92 11.79
N THR A 545 -17.20 -20.02 10.49
CA THR A 545 -18.13 -20.55 9.49
C THR A 545 -17.46 -21.58 8.59
N ALA A 546 -18.18 -22.63 8.24
CA ALA A 546 -17.63 -23.78 7.49
C ALA A 546 -17.36 -23.50 6.00
N ARG A 547 -17.82 -22.36 5.43
CA ARG A 547 -17.80 -22.11 3.97
C ARG A 547 -17.40 -20.68 3.59
N LEU A 548 -16.97 -19.86 4.54
CA LEU A 548 -16.56 -18.47 4.28
C LEU A 548 -15.02 -18.35 4.31
N ASP A 549 -14.32 -19.22 3.57
CA ASP A 549 -12.92 -18.93 3.23
C ASP A 549 -12.93 -17.62 2.44
N ALA A 550 -12.43 -16.55 3.06
CA ALA A 550 -12.52 -15.22 2.52
C ALA A 550 -11.25 -14.86 1.71
N PRO A 551 -11.17 -15.24 0.42
CA PRO A 551 -10.18 -14.66 -0.48
C PRO A 551 -10.43 -13.15 -0.61
N ASP A 552 -9.48 -12.43 -1.14
CA ASP A 552 -9.65 -11.01 -1.42
C ASP A 552 -10.86 -10.80 -2.36
N GLY A 553 -11.78 -9.92 -1.91
CA GLY A 553 -12.98 -9.54 -2.66
C GLY A 553 -12.92 -8.07 -3.08
N ALA A 554 -13.89 -7.67 -3.89
CA ALA A 554 -14.13 -6.29 -4.28
C ALA A 554 -15.51 -5.82 -3.79
N PHE A 555 -15.68 -4.50 -3.71
CA PHE A 555 -16.97 -3.88 -3.37
C PHE A 555 -17.90 -3.90 -4.57
N TYR A 556 -19.14 -4.31 -4.35
CA TYR A 556 -20.26 -4.23 -5.29
C TYR A 556 -21.52 -3.88 -4.50
N ASP A 557 -22.41 -3.08 -5.07
CA ASP A 557 -23.71 -2.74 -4.45
C ASP A 557 -24.54 -4.00 -4.15
N PHE A 558 -24.52 -4.96 -5.06
CA PHE A 558 -25.19 -6.26 -4.93
C PHE A 558 -24.24 -7.40 -5.31
N PRO A 559 -23.33 -7.83 -4.40
CA PRO A 559 -22.35 -8.84 -4.72
C PRO A 559 -22.98 -10.21 -4.95
N THR A 560 -22.55 -10.90 -6.01
CA THR A 560 -23.05 -12.23 -6.40
C THR A 560 -22.09 -13.37 -6.11
N THR A 561 -20.93 -13.08 -5.49
CA THR A 561 -19.96 -14.08 -5.01
C THR A 561 -19.72 -13.94 -3.51
N THR A 562 -19.39 -15.05 -2.83
CA THR A 562 -19.14 -15.07 -1.39
C THR A 562 -18.02 -14.11 -0.99
N SER A 563 -16.91 -14.08 -1.74
CA SER A 563 -15.77 -13.20 -1.48
C SER A 563 -16.15 -11.73 -1.53
N ASN A 564 -16.88 -11.33 -2.57
CA ASN A 564 -17.35 -9.96 -2.72
C ASN A 564 -18.42 -9.60 -1.67
N ALA A 565 -19.29 -10.55 -1.32
CA ALA A 565 -20.30 -10.36 -0.28
C ALA A 565 -19.66 -10.14 1.11
N VAL A 566 -18.65 -10.93 1.48
CA VAL A 566 -17.87 -10.74 2.70
C VAL A 566 -17.14 -9.40 2.68
N PHE A 567 -16.48 -9.08 1.56
CA PHE A 567 -15.74 -7.82 1.43
C PHE A 567 -16.68 -6.61 1.55
N THR A 568 -17.80 -6.61 0.81
CA THR A 568 -18.80 -5.54 0.84
C THR A 568 -19.40 -5.38 2.24
N GLY A 569 -19.84 -6.49 2.87
CA GLY A 569 -20.45 -6.44 4.20
C GLY A 569 -19.49 -5.96 5.30
N VAL A 570 -18.21 -6.33 5.24
CA VAL A 570 -17.18 -5.84 6.16
C VAL A 570 -16.90 -4.34 5.95
N LEU A 571 -16.89 -3.87 4.70
CA LEU A 571 -16.70 -2.46 4.38
C LEU A 571 -17.90 -1.63 4.83
N ASP A 572 -19.13 -2.10 4.55
CA ASP A 572 -20.39 -1.46 4.93
C ASP A 572 -20.57 -1.39 6.46
N ALA A 573 -20.13 -2.41 7.18
CA ALA A 573 -20.13 -2.38 8.66
C ALA A 573 -19.28 -1.23 9.20
N GLY A 574 -18.08 -1.02 8.63
CA GLY A 574 -17.21 0.10 8.98
C GLY A 574 -17.80 1.46 8.55
N ALA A 575 -18.26 1.58 7.33
CA ALA A 575 -18.85 2.79 6.77
C ALA A 575 -20.13 3.19 7.53
N GLY A 576 -21.02 2.24 7.77
CA GLY A 576 -22.25 2.44 8.55
C GLY A 576 -21.99 2.90 9.98
N ALA A 577 -20.94 2.37 10.64
CA ALA A 577 -20.55 2.82 11.97
C ALA A 577 -20.07 4.28 11.99
N VAL A 578 -19.26 4.68 11.00
CA VAL A 578 -18.80 6.07 10.83
C VAL A 578 -19.97 7.01 10.57
N LEU A 579 -20.84 6.70 9.59
CA LEU A 579 -22.01 7.52 9.26
C LEU A 579 -22.99 7.63 10.43
N ARG A 580 -23.18 6.55 11.18
CA ARG A 580 -24.02 6.56 12.40
C ARG A 580 -23.45 7.45 13.50
N MET A 581 -22.12 7.43 13.69
CA MET A 581 -21.46 8.31 14.66
C MET A 581 -21.48 9.77 14.19
N LEU A 582 -21.24 10.01 12.90
CA LEU A 582 -21.35 11.34 12.28
C LEU A 582 -22.73 11.96 12.51
N GLY A 583 -23.80 11.19 12.28
CA GLY A 583 -25.16 11.64 12.56
C GLY A 583 -25.38 12.04 14.03
N ARG A 584 -24.76 11.32 14.99
CA ARG A 584 -24.79 11.69 16.41
C ARG A 584 -24.01 12.97 16.69
N CYS A 585 -22.88 13.21 16.02
CA CYS A 585 -22.11 14.44 16.15
C CYS A 585 -22.91 15.64 15.65
N LEU A 586 -23.46 15.55 14.44
CA LEU A 586 -24.28 16.60 13.82
C LEU A 586 -25.51 16.96 14.68
N ALA A 587 -26.21 15.96 15.22
CA ALA A 587 -27.39 16.16 16.05
C ALA A 587 -27.10 16.81 17.42
N ARG A 588 -25.83 16.93 17.82
CA ARG A 588 -25.41 17.49 19.11
C ARG A 588 -24.51 18.70 18.98
N GLN A 589 -24.44 19.32 17.82
CA GLN A 589 -23.71 20.58 17.62
C GLN A 589 -24.37 21.72 18.43
N LYS A 590 -23.54 22.61 18.94
CA LYS A 590 -24.02 23.84 19.58
C LYS A 590 -24.60 24.79 18.52
N PRO A 591 -25.79 25.35 18.70
CA PRO A 591 -26.41 26.27 17.72
C PRO A 591 -25.52 27.46 17.37
N ASP A 592 -24.83 28.02 18.37
CA ASP A 592 -23.99 29.22 18.26
C ASP A 592 -22.51 28.91 17.94
N GLY A 593 -22.16 27.63 17.68
CA GLY A 593 -20.81 27.19 17.36
C GLY A 593 -20.57 27.04 15.86
N PRO A 594 -19.30 26.74 15.47
CA PRO A 594 -18.96 26.40 14.08
C PRO A 594 -19.77 25.20 13.60
N GLN A 595 -20.54 25.38 12.53
CA GLN A 595 -21.39 24.34 11.99
C GLN A 595 -20.62 23.36 11.10
N GLY A 596 -21.00 22.08 11.15
CA GLY A 596 -20.42 20.99 10.38
C GLY A 596 -19.41 20.16 11.16
N VAL A 597 -19.12 18.96 10.64
CA VAL A 597 -18.21 18.00 11.26
C VAL A 597 -17.12 17.58 10.27
N ASP A 598 -15.87 17.69 10.68
CA ASP A 598 -14.75 17.19 9.89
C ASP A 598 -14.46 15.72 10.31
N VAL A 599 -14.69 14.79 9.39
CA VAL A 599 -14.33 13.37 9.56
C VAL A 599 -12.86 13.21 9.19
N ILE A 600 -12.03 12.89 10.18
CA ILE A 600 -10.58 12.73 10.01
C ILE A 600 -10.24 11.26 10.23
N MET A 601 -9.80 10.59 9.18
CA MET A 601 -9.49 9.16 9.22
C MET A 601 -7.98 8.91 9.26
N THR A 602 -7.54 7.97 10.09
CA THR A 602 -6.13 7.56 10.20
C THR A 602 -6.00 6.03 10.24
N GLY A 603 -4.80 5.53 9.99
CA GLY A 603 -4.50 4.10 10.00
C GLY A 603 -4.59 3.43 8.63
N GLY A 604 -4.19 2.16 8.56
CA GLY A 604 -4.01 1.44 7.29
C GLY A 604 -5.28 1.23 6.45
N GLY A 605 -6.45 1.25 7.07
CA GLY A 605 -7.75 1.15 6.40
C GLY A 605 -8.41 2.49 6.07
N ALA A 606 -7.82 3.62 6.49
CA ALA A 606 -8.43 4.95 6.42
C ALA A 606 -8.84 5.38 4.99
N ALA A 607 -7.96 5.20 4.02
CA ALA A 607 -8.23 5.60 2.63
C ALA A 607 -9.43 4.84 2.03
N ARG A 608 -9.50 3.53 2.28
CA ARG A 608 -10.60 2.67 1.82
C ARG A 608 -11.93 3.06 2.48
N LEU A 609 -11.90 3.30 3.79
CA LEU A 609 -13.11 3.69 4.53
C LEU A 609 -13.57 5.10 4.16
N ALA A 610 -12.65 6.05 3.95
CA ALA A 610 -12.97 7.39 3.48
C ALA A 610 -13.62 7.38 2.08
N GLU A 611 -13.20 6.49 1.20
CA GLU A 611 -13.82 6.29 -0.11
C GLU A 611 -15.26 5.74 0.02
N ALA A 612 -15.44 4.74 0.89
CA ALA A 612 -16.75 4.11 1.11
C ALA A 612 -17.80 5.06 1.68
N VAL A 613 -17.42 5.98 2.58
CA VAL A 613 -18.39 6.92 3.18
C VAL A 613 -18.64 8.17 2.35
N ARG A 614 -17.82 8.45 1.32
CA ARG A 614 -17.82 9.76 0.62
C ARG A 614 -19.14 10.08 -0.06
N GLY A 615 -19.78 9.07 -0.69
CA GLY A 615 -21.05 9.25 -1.39
C GLY A 615 -22.22 9.58 -0.46
N ASP A 616 -22.13 9.16 0.80
CA ASP A 616 -23.18 9.25 1.80
C ASP A 616 -22.97 10.39 2.80
N LEU A 617 -21.91 11.19 2.63
CA LEU A 617 -21.63 12.31 3.52
C LEU A 617 -22.65 13.44 3.31
N PRO A 618 -23.29 13.93 4.38
CA PRO A 618 -24.14 15.12 4.28
C PRO A 618 -23.31 16.37 3.95
N ALA A 619 -23.94 17.38 3.38
CA ALA A 619 -23.28 18.63 2.96
C ALA A 619 -22.51 19.34 4.09
N GLN A 620 -22.91 19.12 5.34
CA GLN A 620 -22.29 19.69 6.54
C GLN A 620 -21.02 18.93 6.98
N ALA A 621 -20.66 17.83 6.31
CA ALA A 621 -19.49 17.05 6.68
C ALA A 621 -18.40 17.07 5.60
N SER A 622 -17.14 17.13 6.05
CA SER A 622 -15.97 16.87 5.21
C SER A 622 -15.32 15.54 5.61
N CYS A 623 -14.54 14.93 4.71
CA CYS A 623 -13.79 13.74 5.02
C CYS A 623 -12.37 13.82 4.46
N SER A 624 -11.39 13.54 5.33
CA SER A 624 -9.97 13.47 4.97
C SER A 624 -9.29 12.26 5.61
N ALA A 625 -8.23 11.76 4.98
CA ALA A 625 -7.40 10.69 5.53
C ALA A 625 -5.99 11.22 5.79
N ARG A 626 -5.46 10.94 7.00
CA ARG A 626 -4.14 11.38 7.46
C ARG A 626 -3.41 10.29 8.22
N ASP A 627 -2.15 10.06 7.92
CA ASP A 627 -1.31 9.07 8.59
C ASP A 627 -0.45 9.64 9.72
N ASP A 628 -0.33 10.97 9.76
CA ASP A 628 0.49 11.74 10.70
C ASP A 628 -0.27 12.19 11.95
N LEU A 629 -1.57 11.95 12.04
CA LEU A 629 -2.46 12.55 13.05
C LEU A 629 -1.98 12.32 14.49
N ILE A 630 -1.60 11.09 14.84
CA ILE A 630 -1.09 10.75 16.17
C ILE A 630 0.21 11.48 16.49
N PHE A 631 1.09 11.62 15.48
CA PHE A 631 2.37 12.30 15.66
C PHE A 631 2.20 13.80 15.83
N LEU A 632 1.26 14.43 15.13
CA LEU A 632 0.88 15.83 15.38
C LEU A 632 0.43 16.05 16.83
N GLY A 633 -0.35 15.12 17.37
CA GLY A 633 -0.77 15.15 18.77
C GLY A 633 0.38 14.98 19.75
N MET A 634 1.33 14.10 19.45
CA MET A 634 2.55 13.92 20.24
C MET A 634 3.44 15.17 20.16
N MET A 635 3.64 15.74 18.96
CA MET A 635 4.39 16.99 18.77
C MET A 635 3.79 18.15 19.56
N LYS A 636 2.45 18.30 19.52
CA LYS A 636 1.73 19.27 20.36
C LYS A 636 2.02 19.05 21.84
N ARG A 637 2.07 17.78 22.30
CA ARG A 637 2.32 17.44 23.71
C ARG A 637 3.74 17.77 24.16
N ILE A 638 4.73 17.59 23.31
CA ILE A 638 6.14 17.87 23.63
C ILE A 638 6.56 19.33 23.32
N GLY A 639 5.66 20.16 22.80
CA GLY A 639 5.92 21.58 22.54
C GLY A 639 6.71 21.86 21.26
N HIS A 640 6.62 20.98 20.26
CA HIS A 640 7.24 21.14 18.93
C HIS A 640 6.25 21.70 17.87
N LEU A 641 5.03 22.05 18.27
CA LEU A 641 4.00 22.72 17.46
C LEU A 641 3.42 23.90 18.18
#